data_08d15c538eab3e49c42790346c80d65e
#
_entry.id   08d15c538eab3e49c42790346c80d65e
#
_cell.length_a   1.000
_cell.length_b   1.000
_cell.length_c   1.000
_cell.angle_alpha   90.00
_cell.angle_beta   90.00
_cell.angle_gamma   90.00
#
_symmetry.space_group_name_H-M   'P 1'
#
loop_
_entity.id
_entity.type
_entity.pdbx_description
1 polymer ?
#
loop_
_entity_poly.entity_id
_entity_poly.type
_entity_poly.pdbx_seq_one_letter_code
_entity_poly.pdbx_strand_id
1 'polypeptide(L)'
;VKIRFLVFIFGLITFQSIGQFPNPNNPMGNGGINTNGGINTNGGFPTTPTTATQAQGPQKSGRAALDDSTKQIYGPESLHYFLEQDVMDSRLVKRRIDTTLHLFHRYLIQERSGFLQTNLGSDGTATRSIFTPVTAALGTQLGYNVYSSYAFTPEKVRYYNTKSPYSDVEFNDGAGGQTRLNFSFSRNIDSLWNVGVELQRLVSDKAFTDDAFKARNINLTGQWGFLVHTNYRSRSDRYRILAHINYYDHGVNDQGGIMLINELTPIQALKYVDNTAYLTAAKTQTNDKFLKFHVYQEFIGFKGLQLFQRLDVESRQVKFRDLDFENNLGKRFYPKMYINYIQPPASDSLYNENNWQSFSHQTGLKGVFRKFTYRAHVRQRYWSVSNPLTEVTKSRLENYVGLWLHQKFTETVDFTAEGEYLIGSDYQLKAKFESPWFYVQAQRTSSSPSIAQTWMYNSSYRWDKGLNQISFDQLEGGIAIGNAKMYFKPSVTIQRIGNWVYFDSLANVRQESKGLGVFRTGLAWGGERGRVEWNTNVFANTLTGPDVMRMPNLAANANLAVNVQYKKLLYVQIGLDAHYLSAYYGDAYMPGTQQFHLQNQVKLPAFVQVDPYLSLRINRVRLFFKYANAAQGLITDNHYVAYLYPAMRRSFAYGVKWLLFD
;
A
#
# COMPACT_ATOMS: atom_id res chain seq x y z
N VAL A 1 21.68 -46.10 3.50
CA VAL A 1 21.52 -44.63 3.36
C VAL A 1 21.13 -44.37 1.92
N LYS A 2 19.81 -44.22 1.63
CA LYS A 2 19.31 -43.89 0.29
C LYS A 2 19.22 -42.37 0.20
N ILE A 3 20.19 -41.77 -0.47
CA ILE A 3 20.16 -40.37 -0.88
C ILE A 3 19.20 -40.28 -2.08
N ARG A 4 18.03 -39.71 -1.87
CA ARG A 4 17.18 -39.26 -2.97
C ARG A 4 17.71 -37.93 -3.48
N PHE A 5 18.43 -37.95 -4.57
CA PHE A 5 18.74 -36.77 -5.37
C PHE A 5 17.43 -36.24 -5.95
N LEU A 6 17.01 -35.08 -5.46
CA LEU A 6 15.99 -34.29 -6.18
C LEU A 6 16.74 -33.63 -7.34
N VAL A 7 16.55 -34.18 -8.54
CA VAL A 7 17.11 -33.64 -9.78
C VAL A 7 16.44 -32.29 -10.03
N PHE A 8 17.20 -31.22 -9.88
CA PHE A 8 16.84 -29.92 -10.41
C PHE A 8 16.81 -30.02 -11.94
N ILE A 9 15.60 -30.05 -12.50
CA ILE A 9 15.43 -29.95 -13.95
C ILE A 9 15.74 -28.50 -14.32
N PHE A 10 16.96 -28.25 -14.79
CA PHE A 10 17.30 -27.10 -15.60
C PHE A 10 16.63 -27.32 -16.99
N GLY A 11 15.32 -27.08 -17.04
CA GLY A 11 14.63 -27.03 -18.30
C GLY A 11 14.74 -25.62 -18.86
N LEU A 12 15.56 -25.42 -19.86
CA LEU A 12 15.29 -24.45 -20.92
C LEU A 12 13.95 -24.86 -21.54
N ILE A 13 12.85 -24.37 -20.95
CA ILE A 13 11.55 -24.52 -21.55
C ILE A 13 11.47 -23.49 -22.66
N THR A 14 11.75 -23.93 -23.86
CA THR A 14 11.24 -23.27 -25.06
C THR A 14 9.72 -23.40 -25.01
N PHE A 15 9.04 -22.32 -24.64
CA PHE A 15 7.60 -22.24 -24.70
C PHE A 15 7.14 -22.23 -26.16
N GLN A 16 6.78 -23.39 -26.69
CA GLN A 16 5.76 -23.44 -27.73
C GLN A 16 4.41 -23.25 -27.04
N SER A 17 3.67 -22.29 -27.54
CA SER A 17 2.26 -21.96 -27.30
C SER A 17 1.56 -22.80 -26.21
N ILE A 18 1.45 -22.28 -25.00
CA ILE A 18 0.48 -22.80 -24.03
C ILE A 18 -0.90 -22.32 -24.46
N GLY A 19 -1.69 -23.29 -24.88
CA GLY A 19 -3.10 -23.12 -25.21
C GLY A 19 -3.88 -22.55 -24.02
N GLN A 20 -4.88 -21.82 -24.40
CA GLN A 20 -5.98 -21.24 -23.65
C GLN A 20 -6.18 -21.80 -22.24
N PHE A 21 -6.01 -20.93 -21.22
CA PHE A 21 -6.64 -21.11 -19.92
C PHE A 21 -8.17 -21.08 -20.10
N PRO A 22 -8.93 -21.93 -19.40
CA PRO A 22 -10.38 -21.94 -19.54
C PRO A 22 -10.98 -20.60 -19.15
N ASN A 23 -11.80 -20.08 -20.03
CA ASN A 23 -12.60 -18.89 -19.84
C ASN A 23 -13.59 -19.09 -18.67
N PRO A 24 -13.62 -18.26 -17.62
CA PRO A 24 -14.54 -18.43 -16.50
C PRO A 24 -16.01 -18.09 -16.79
N ASN A 25 -16.38 -17.85 -18.03
CA ASN A 25 -17.73 -17.44 -18.44
C ASN A 25 -18.57 -18.55 -19.12
N ASN A 26 -18.41 -19.81 -18.73
CA ASN A 26 -19.38 -20.80 -19.13
C ASN A 26 -20.41 -21.01 -18.02
N PRO A 27 -21.70 -20.71 -18.24
CA PRO A 27 -22.74 -20.96 -17.24
C PRO A 27 -22.99 -22.49 -17.14
N MET A 28 -22.67 -23.05 -15.98
CA MET A 28 -23.12 -24.41 -15.65
C MET A 28 -24.63 -24.41 -15.49
N GLY A 29 -25.22 -25.39 -16.14
CA GLY A 29 -26.66 -25.60 -16.25
C GLY A 29 -27.35 -25.77 -14.89
N ASN A 30 -28.58 -25.30 -14.87
CA ASN A 30 -29.59 -25.50 -13.85
C ASN A 30 -29.79 -26.98 -13.49
N GLY A 31 -29.28 -27.40 -12.33
CA GLY A 31 -29.72 -28.57 -11.63
C GLY A 31 -30.59 -28.18 -10.47
N GLY A 32 -31.90 -28.27 -10.62
CA GLY A 32 -32.87 -27.96 -9.57
C GLY A 32 -32.74 -28.88 -8.37
N ILE A 33 -32.55 -28.33 -7.19
CA ILE A 33 -32.69 -29.03 -5.92
C ILE A 33 -34.05 -28.63 -5.32
N ASN A 34 -34.93 -29.61 -5.24
CA ASN A 34 -36.21 -29.55 -4.57
C ASN A 34 -35.99 -29.50 -3.07
N THR A 35 -36.35 -28.40 -2.42
CA THR A 35 -36.45 -28.31 -0.96
C THR A 35 -37.91 -28.28 -0.53
N ASN A 36 -38.44 -29.44 -0.17
CA ASN A 36 -39.62 -29.56 0.69
C ASN A 36 -39.20 -30.34 1.94
N GLY A 37 -39.23 -29.67 3.10
CA GLY A 37 -39.01 -30.27 4.40
C GLY A 37 -39.39 -29.28 5.49
N GLY A 38 -40.67 -29.30 5.87
CA GLY A 38 -41.25 -28.44 6.88
C GLY A 38 -40.66 -28.72 8.30
N ILE A 39 -40.40 -27.67 9.02
CA ILE A 39 -40.02 -27.68 10.43
C ILE A 39 -41.32 -27.68 11.25
N ASN A 40 -41.52 -28.73 12.01
CA ASN A 40 -42.59 -28.86 13.01
C ASN A 40 -42.02 -28.45 14.39
N THR A 41 -42.57 -27.39 14.96
CA THR A 41 -42.35 -26.95 16.32
C THR A 41 -43.49 -27.51 17.17
N ASN A 42 -43.18 -28.38 18.14
CA ASN A 42 -43.99 -28.48 19.39
C ASN A 42 -43.40 -29.46 20.42
N GLY A 43 -43.40 -29.03 21.66
CA GLY A 43 -43.60 -29.90 22.80
C GLY A 43 -42.41 -30.09 23.73
N GLY A 44 -42.37 -29.40 24.85
CA GLY A 44 -42.87 -29.88 26.14
C GLY A 44 -41.78 -30.47 27.02
N PHE A 45 -41.41 -29.80 28.08
CA PHE A 45 -40.71 -30.37 29.24
C PHE A 45 -41.60 -31.32 30.00
N PRO A 46 -41.05 -32.37 30.64
CA PRO A 46 -41.65 -32.92 31.86
C PRO A 46 -40.71 -32.84 33.07
N THR A 47 -41.32 -32.47 34.16
CA THR A 47 -40.84 -32.40 35.53
C THR A 47 -40.65 -33.76 36.16
N THR A 48 -39.72 -33.81 37.14
CA THR A 48 -39.34 -34.78 38.13
C THR A 48 -40.40 -35.76 38.65
N PRO A 49 -39.96 -36.94 39.30
CA PRO A 49 -39.79 -36.88 40.72
C PRO A 49 -38.60 -37.67 41.34
N THR A 50 -38.27 -37.23 42.51
CA THR A 50 -37.33 -37.68 43.53
C THR A 50 -37.50 -39.13 43.96
N THR A 51 -36.39 -39.86 44.16
CA THR A 51 -36.30 -40.86 45.26
C THR A 51 -34.86 -40.95 45.78
N ALA A 52 -34.76 -40.80 47.10
CA ALA A 52 -33.52 -40.90 47.87
C ALA A 52 -33.11 -42.36 48.06
N THR A 53 -31.81 -42.67 48.04
CA THR A 53 -31.22 -43.60 49.06
C THR A 53 -29.70 -43.68 49.00
N GLN A 54 -29.09 -43.43 50.10
CA GLN A 54 -27.85 -43.90 50.71
C GLN A 54 -26.48 -43.43 50.21
N ALA A 55 -25.80 -42.91 51.19
CA ALA A 55 -24.42 -42.53 51.32
C ALA A 55 -23.40 -43.66 51.10
N GLN A 56 -22.43 -43.44 50.23
CA GLN A 56 -21.12 -44.07 50.37
C GLN A 56 -20.05 -42.95 50.32
N GLY A 57 -19.04 -43.09 51.16
CA GLY A 57 -18.07 -42.12 51.59
C GLY A 57 -17.17 -41.58 50.45
N PRO A 58 -16.39 -40.54 50.74
CA PRO A 58 -15.69 -39.78 49.70
C PRO A 58 -14.49 -40.57 49.19
N GLN A 59 -14.59 -41.09 47.95
CA GLN A 59 -13.42 -41.40 47.15
C GLN A 59 -12.79 -40.06 46.73
N LYS A 60 -11.66 -39.75 47.34
CA LYS A 60 -10.73 -38.71 46.86
C LYS A 60 -10.26 -39.08 45.47
N SER A 61 -10.95 -38.63 44.43
CA SER A 61 -10.37 -38.51 43.11
C SER A 61 -9.35 -37.39 43.19
N GLY A 62 -8.10 -37.73 43.37
CA GLY A 62 -6.98 -36.84 43.21
C GLY A 62 -6.88 -36.42 41.73
N ARG A 63 -7.66 -35.43 41.35
CA ARG A 63 -7.24 -34.56 40.25
C ARG A 63 -6.03 -33.83 40.80
N ALA A 64 -4.84 -34.25 40.38
CA ALA A 64 -3.65 -33.44 40.52
C ALA A 64 -4.04 -32.05 40.02
N ALA A 65 -4.04 -31.06 40.91
CA ALA A 65 -4.09 -29.66 40.47
C ALA A 65 -2.95 -29.53 39.50
N LEU A 66 -3.27 -29.34 38.22
CA LEU A 66 -2.29 -28.99 37.23
C LEU A 66 -1.66 -27.70 37.76
N ASP A 67 -0.43 -27.82 38.25
CA ASP A 67 0.36 -26.70 38.71
C ASP A 67 0.59 -25.78 37.49
N ASP A 68 -0.19 -24.71 37.42
CA ASP A 68 -0.13 -23.70 36.36
C ASP A 68 1.18 -22.90 36.40
N SER A 69 2.04 -23.17 37.41
CA SER A 69 3.34 -22.53 37.60
C SER A 69 4.40 -22.95 36.57
N THR A 70 4.17 -24.04 35.83
CA THR A 70 5.08 -24.49 34.74
C THR A 70 4.68 -24.02 33.35
N LYS A 71 3.54 -23.34 33.23
CA LYS A 71 3.10 -22.82 31.94
C LYS A 71 4.00 -21.68 31.48
N GLN A 72 4.85 -21.94 30.50
CA GLN A 72 5.73 -20.92 29.93
C GLN A 72 4.88 -19.87 29.24
N ILE A 73 4.81 -18.67 29.80
CA ILE A 73 4.07 -17.55 29.24
C ILE A 73 4.92 -16.94 28.11
N TYR A 74 4.50 -17.16 26.87
CA TYR A 74 5.09 -16.53 25.72
C TYR A 74 4.60 -15.09 25.54
N GLY A 75 5.41 -14.24 24.91
CA GLY A 75 5.12 -12.85 24.69
C GLY A 75 5.84 -12.29 23.46
N PRO A 76 5.78 -10.97 23.24
CA PRO A 76 6.41 -10.33 22.07
C PRO A 76 7.89 -10.64 21.86
N GLU A 77 8.62 -10.96 22.96
CA GLU A 77 10.04 -11.33 22.92
C GLU A 77 10.28 -12.69 22.23
N SER A 78 9.28 -13.57 22.19
CA SER A 78 9.37 -14.89 21.57
C SER A 78 9.06 -14.89 20.07
N LEU A 79 8.65 -13.76 19.53
CA LEU A 79 8.28 -13.57 18.14
C LEU A 79 9.29 -12.67 17.42
N HIS A 80 9.79 -13.14 16.29
CA HIS A 80 10.63 -12.38 15.40
C HIS A 80 10.13 -12.54 13.97
N TYR A 81 10.40 -11.54 13.14
CA TYR A 81 10.19 -11.63 11.70
C TYR A 81 11.41 -11.09 10.94
N PHE A 82 11.49 -11.45 9.69
CA PHE A 82 12.45 -10.93 8.72
C PHE A 82 11.76 -10.64 7.40
N LEU A 83 12.39 -9.89 6.53
CA LEU A 83 11.92 -9.57 5.19
C LEU A 83 12.71 -10.38 4.16
N GLU A 84 12.15 -10.61 2.99
CA GLU A 84 12.86 -11.29 1.89
C GLU A 84 14.14 -10.55 1.52
N GLN A 85 14.13 -9.22 1.50
CA GLN A 85 15.32 -8.41 1.21
C GLN A 85 16.50 -8.74 2.14
N ASP A 86 16.24 -9.02 3.42
CA ASP A 86 17.30 -9.41 4.37
C ASP A 86 17.98 -10.73 3.96
N VAL A 87 17.18 -11.67 3.44
CA VAL A 87 17.67 -12.95 2.93
C VAL A 87 18.41 -12.76 1.62
N MET A 88 17.87 -11.96 0.71
CA MET A 88 18.52 -11.62 -0.56
C MET A 88 19.87 -10.96 -0.36
N ASP A 89 19.98 -10.06 0.61
CA ASP A 89 21.22 -9.35 0.93
C ASP A 89 22.17 -10.16 1.82
N SER A 90 21.84 -11.44 2.09
CA SER A 90 22.60 -12.31 3.00
C SER A 90 22.84 -11.71 4.39
N ARG A 91 21.91 -10.85 4.84
CA ARG A 91 21.89 -10.16 6.14
C ARG A 91 20.59 -10.46 6.86
N LEU A 92 20.49 -11.60 7.51
CA LEU A 92 19.26 -11.96 8.22
C LEU A 92 19.06 -11.09 9.47
N VAL A 93 18.26 -10.04 9.34
CA VAL A 93 17.91 -9.15 10.43
C VAL A 93 16.64 -9.66 11.12
N LYS A 94 16.77 -10.08 12.37
CA LYS A 94 15.61 -10.47 13.20
C LYS A 94 14.98 -9.22 13.79
N ARG A 95 13.77 -8.89 13.34
CA ARG A 95 12.98 -7.76 13.82
C ARG A 95 11.96 -8.22 14.83
N ARG A 96 11.70 -7.39 15.83
CA ARG A 96 10.60 -7.59 16.79
C ARG A 96 9.36 -6.84 16.31
N ILE A 97 8.20 -7.29 16.74
CA ILE A 97 6.96 -6.53 16.53
C ILE A 97 7.00 -5.26 17.38
N ASP A 98 6.44 -4.19 16.84
CA ASP A 98 6.33 -2.93 17.57
C ASP A 98 5.21 -3.01 18.60
N THR A 99 5.55 -2.73 19.86
CA THR A 99 4.64 -2.67 21.00
C THR A 99 4.59 -1.28 21.65
N THR A 100 5.25 -0.27 21.04
CA THR A 100 5.31 1.10 21.56
C THR A 100 4.02 1.87 21.27
N LEU A 101 3.86 3.03 21.92
CA LEU A 101 2.78 3.97 21.63
C LEU A 101 3.20 5.03 20.61
N HIS A 102 4.48 5.05 20.20
CA HIS A 102 5.01 6.01 19.25
C HIS A 102 4.21 5.99 17.94
N LEU A 103 3.56 7.11 17.60
CA LEU A 103 2.72 7.31 16.41
C LEU A 103 1.64 6.23 16.20
N PHE A 104 1.24 5.50 17.25
CA PHE A 104 0.24 4.44 17.17
C PHE A 104 -1.14 4.93 16.72
N HIS A 105 -1.51 6.17 17.07
CA HIS A 105 -2.76 6.84 16.66
C HIS A 105 -2.84 7.14 15.16
N ARG A 106 -1.74 7.04 14.41
CA ARG A 106 -1.70 7.24 12.96
C ARG A 106 -2.15 5.97 12.23
N TYR A 107 -3.42 5.85 11.94
CA TYR A 107 -3.99 4.66 11.29
C TYR A 107 -4.25 4.85 9.78
N LEU A 108 -4.48 6.09 9.31
CA LEU A 108 -4.67 6.40 7.91
C LEU A 108 -3.35 6.37 7.13
N ILE A 109 -3.41 6.07 5.83
CA ILE A 109 -2.21 6.02 4.96
C ILE A 109 -1.49 7.37 4.91
N GLN A 110 -2.25 8.47 4.83
CA GLN A 110 -1.68 9.81 4.84
C GLN A 110 -0.89 10.06 6.13
N GLU A 111 -1.45 9.72 7.27
CA GLU A 111 -0.82 9.90 8.58
C GLU A 111 0.43 9.03 8.73
N ARG A 112 0.35 7.75 8.34
CA ARG A 112 1.49 6.82 8.37
C ARG A 112 2.64 7.25 7.45
N SER A 113 2.32 7.93 6.35
CA SER A 113 3.33 8.53 5.46
C SER A 113 3.91 9.85 5.97
N GLY A 114 3.49 10.35 7.13
CA GLY A 114 3.81 11.70 7.60
C GLY A 114 3.18 12.79 6.73
N PHE A 115 2.02 12.50 6.11
CA PHE A 115 1.31 13.36 5.17
C PHE A 115 2.09 13.65 3.87
N LEU A 116 3.03 12.78 3.53
CA LEU A 116 3.72 12.80 2.22
C LEU A 116 2.91 12.11 1.12
N GLN A 117 1.76 11.54 1.46
CA GLN A 117 0.73 11.08 0.53
C GLN A 117 -0.58 11.79 0.83
N THR A 118 -1.32 12.13 -0.22
CA THR A 118 -2.69 12.64 -0.13
C THR A 118 -3.65 11.63 -0.77
N ASN A 119 -4.94 11.72 -0.40
CA ASN A 119 -6.02 11.03 -1.09
C ASN A 119 -7.09 12.04 -1.53
N LEU A 120 -8.29 11.58 -1.88
CA LEU A 120 -9.40 12.44 -2.28
C LEU A 120 -10.36 12.77 -1.11
N GLY A 121 -9.84 12.88 0.12
CA GLY A 121 -10.59 13.31 1.30
C GLY A 121 -11.21 12.18 2.12
N SER A 122 -11.27 10.94 1.60
CA SER A 122 -11.74 9.76 2.32
C SER A 122 -10.78 8.60 2.16
N ASP A 123 -10.69 7.74 3.16
CA ASP A 123 -9.82 6.57 3.13
C ASP A 123 -10.24 5.58 2.04
N GLY A 124 -9.28 4.97 1.35
CA GLY A 124 -9.55 4.08 0.22
C GLY A 124 -9.73 4.79 -1.13
N THR A 125 -9.83 6.11 -1.18
CA THR A 125 -9.88 6.85 -2.45
C THR A 125 -8.50 6.96 -3.11
N ALA A 126 -8.44 7.41 -4.37
CA ALA A 126 -7.20 7.51 -5.13
C ALA A 126 -6.13 8.32 -4.37
N THR A 127 -4.92 7.75 -4.29
CA THR A 127 -3.78 8.34 -3.57
C THR A 127 -2.72 8.88 -4.51
N ARG A 128 -2.00 9.87 -4.03
CA ARG A 128 -0.88 10.48 -4.72
C ARG A 128 0.20 10.90 -3.72
N SER A 129 1.47 10.73 -4.09
CA SER A 129 2.57 11.35 -3.35
C SER A 129 2.60 12.87 -3.60
N ILE A 130 2.86 13.67 -2.55
CA ILE A 130 3.08 15.11 -2.69
C ILE A 130 4.44 15.45 -3.32
N PHE A 131 5.38 14.50 -3.28
CA PHE A 131 6.66 14.61 -3.96
C PHE A 131 6.68 13.69 -5.17
N THR A 132 7.43 14.07 -6.20
CA THR A 132 7.59 13.24 -7.40
C THR A 132 8.28 11.94 -7.03
N PRO A 133 7.62 10.77 -7.21
CA PRO A 133 8.27 9.50 -6.97
C PRO A 133 9.27 9.20 -8.07
N VAL A 134 10.42 8.68 -7.70
CA VAL A 134 11.33 8.04 -8.66
C VAL A 134 10.70 6.72 -9.08
N THR A 135 10.72 6.42 -10.37
CA THR A 135 10.28 5.13 -10.87
C THR A 135 11.17 4.03 -10.26
N ALA A 136 10.58 3.18 -9.43
CA ALA A 136 11.30 2.12 -8.75
C ALA A 136 11.45 0.85 -9.60
N ALA A 137 10.54 0.64 -10.56
CA ALA A 137 10.47 -0.57 -11.37
C ALA A 137 10.86 -0.29 -12.83
N LEU A 138 11.73 -1.11 -13.38
CA LEU A 138 12.12 -1.07 -14.79
C LEU A 138 11.19 -1.89 -15.67
N GLY A 139 11.16 -1.54 -16.94
CA GLY A 139 10.34 -2.13 -17.98
C GLY A 139 8.89 -1.69 -17.91
N THR A 140 8.07 -2.27 -18.75
CA THR A 140 6.68 -1.87 -18.92
C THR A 140 5.85 -2.09 -17.66
N GLN A 141 5.16 -1.06 -17.20
CA GLN A 141 4.23 -1.10 -16.07
C GLN A 141 2.81 -0.84 -16.57
N LEU A 142 1.81 -1.38 -15.86
CA LEU A 142 0.40 -1.13 -16.21
C LEU A 142 0.02 0.35 -16.02
N GLY A 143 0.51 1.02 -14.95
CA GLY A 143 0.37 2.46 -14.75
C GLY A 143 -0.86 2.91 -13.94
N TYR A 144 -1.71 2.01 -13.48
CA TYR A 144 -2.84 2.30 -12.60
C TYR A 144 -2.44 2.08 -11.15
N ASN A 145 -1.82 3.08 -10.51
CA ASN A 145 -1.17 2.92 -9.20
C ASN A 145 -1.85 3.71 -8.06
N VAL A 146 -2.96 4.40 -8.35
CA VAL A 146 -3.60 5.30 -7.39
C VAL A 146 -4.16 4.59 -6.14
N TYR A 147 -4.38 3.28 -6.20
CA TYR A 147 -4.84 2.46 -5.07
C TYR A 147 -3.76 1.54 -4.49
N SER A 148 -2.55 1.54 -5.05
CA SER A 148 -1.47 0.64 -4.64
C SER A 148 -1.04 0.79 -3.18
N SER A 149 -1.21 1.98 -2.60
CA SER A 149 -0.88 2.26 -1.21
C SER A 149 -1.73 1.49 -0.19
N TYR A 150 -2.88 0.98 -0.61
CA TYR A 150 -3.79 0.20 0.24
C TYR A 150 -3.54 -1.30 0.19
N ALA A 151 -2.73 -1.77 -0.75
CA ALA A 151 -2.43 -3.19 -0.94
C ALA A 151 -1.24 -3.66 -0.09
N PHE A 152 -1.19 -4.96 0.19
CA PHE A 152 0.05 -5.57 0.68
C PHE A 152 1.14 -5.48 -0.38
N THR A 153 2.30 -4.96 0.01
CA THR A 153 3.47 -4.87 -0.89
C THR A 153 4.39 -6.06 -0.64
N PRO A 154 4.87 -6.74 -1.69
CA PRO A 154 5.75 -7.90 -1.55
C PRO A 154 6.99 -7.63 -0.69
N GLU A 155 7.57 -6.45 -0.81
CA GLU A 155 8.77 -6.04 -0.08
C GLU A 155 8.56 -5.90 1.43
N LYS A 156 7.30 -5.80 1.87
CA LYS A 156 6.91 -5.63 3.28
C LYS A 156 6.32 -6.88 3.90
N VAL A 157 6.23 -7.99 3.15
CA VAL A 157 5.76 -9.27 3.69
C VAL A 157 6.68 -9.71 4.83
N ARG A 158 6.09 -9.99 5.98
CA ARG A 158 6.79 -10.42 7.19
C ARG A 158 6.80 -11.92 7.26
N TYR A 159 7.98 -12.52 7.21
CA TYR A 159 8.15 -13.94 7.42
C TYR A 159 8.51 -14.17 8.88
N TYR A 160 7.59 -14.79 9.61
CA TYR A 160 7.70 -14.93 11.06
C TYR A 160 8.46 -16.19 11.48
N ASN A 161 8.99 -16.11 12.70
CA ASN A 161 9.47 -17.25 13.48
C ASN A 161 9.00 -17.02 14.92
N THR A 162 8.15 -17.91 15.43
CA THR A 162 7.51 -17.77 16.73
C THR A 162 7.58 -19.06 17.54
N LYS A 163 7.69 -18.95 18.86
CA LYS A 163 7.68 -20.11 19.76
C LYS A 163 6.27 -20.55 20.12
N SER A 164 5.28 -19.67 20.03
CA SER A 164 3.85 -19.95 20.24
C SER A 164 3.04 -19.36 19.09
N PRO A 165 1.81 -19.82 18.84
CA PRO A 165 0.89 -19.14 17.94
C PRO A 165 0.76 -17.67 18.31
N TYR A 166 0.72 -16.84 17.29
CA TYR A 166 0.63 -15.39 17.40
C TYR A 166 -0.56 -14.88 16.62
N SER A 167 -1.36 -14.02 17.22
CA SER A 167 -2.41 -13.28 16.54
C SER A 167 -2.32 -11.80 16.88
N ASP A 168 -2.59 -10.95 15.91
CA ASP A 168 -2.65 -9.49 16.02
C ASP A 168 -3.96 -9.02 15.40
N VAL A 169 -4.80 -8.37 16.20
CA VAL A 169 -6.06 -7.76 15.74
C VAL A 169 -5.97 -6.28 15.94
N GLU A 170 -6.13 -5.52 14.86
CA GLU A 170 -6.17 -4.05 14.88
C GLU A 170 -7.48 -3.58 14.24
N PHE A 171 -8.29 -2.89 15.01
CA PHE A 171 -9.52 -2.26 14.57
C PHE A 171 -9.44 -0.76 14.80
N ASN A 172 -9.77 0.00 13.77
CA ASN A 172 -9.81 1.46 13.83
C ASN A 172 -11.13 1.93 13.23
N ASP A 173 -11.74 2.92 13.87
CA ASP A 173 -12.96 3.56 13.41
C ASP A 173 -12.80 5.08 13.51
N GLY A 174 -13.21 5.77 12.47
CA GLY A 174 -13.09 7.21 12.35
C GLY A 174 -14.33 7.83 11.71
N ALA A 175 -14.33 9.14 11.61
CA ALA A 175 -15.43 9.85 11.00
C ALA A 175 -15.65 9.48 9.53
N GLY A 176 -16.90 9.66 9.09
CA GLY A 176 -17.32 9.30 7.74
C GLY A 176 -17.30 7.79 7.52
N GLY A 177 -17.59 7.01 8.57
CA GLY A 177 -17.65 5.56 8.50
C GLY A 177 -16.31 4.92 8.05
N GLN A 178 -15.18 5.58 8.33
CA GLN A 178 -13.85 5.08 7.95
C GLN A 178 -13.40 3.98 8.89
N THR A 179 -13.72 2.76 8.55
CA THR A 179 -13.41 1.57 9.35
C THR A 179 -12.28 0.79 8.73
N ARG A 180 -11.29 0.40 9.54
CA ARG A 180 -10.21 -0.51 9.17
C ARG A 180 -10.13 -1.67 10.15
N LEU A 181 -10.02 -2.86 9.60
CA LEU A 181 -9.71 -4.08 10.33
C LEU A 181 -8.47 -4.71 9.70
N ASN A 182 -7.45 -4.93 10.51
CA ASN A 182 -6.28 -5.72 10.16
C ASN A 182 -6.19 -6.91 11.11
N PHE A 183 -5.98 -8.08 10.55
CA PHE A 183 -5.77 -9.31 11.30
C PHE A 183 -4.51 -9.99 10.76
N SER A 184 -3.64 -10.42 11.65
CA SER A 184 -2.47 -11.24 11.31
C SER A 184 -2.41 -12.44 12.22
N PHE A 185 -2.15 -13.59 11.65
CA PHE A 185 -1.92 -14.84 12.38
C PHE A 185 -0.66 -15.50 11.86
N SER A 186 0.16 -16.05 12.75
CA SER A 186 1.33 -16.83 12.37
C SER A 186 1.63 -17.92 13.38
N ARG A 187 2.03 -19.10 12.86
CA ARG A 187 2.38 -20.26 13.66
C ARG A 187 3.55 -21.01 13.02
N ASN A 188 4.48 -21.44 13.84
CA ASN A 188 5.45 -22.45 13.44
C ASN A 188 4.78 -23.83 13.45
N ILE A 189 4.87 -24.54 12.32
CA ILE A 189 4.46 -25.95 12.24
C ILE A 189 5.50 -26.81 12.96
N ASP A 190 6.75 -26.49 12.74
CA ASP A 190 7.91 -26.98 13.48
C ASP A 190 9.00 -25.90 13.57
N SER A 191 10.18 -26.23 14.08
CA SER A 191 11.28 -25.26 14.24
C SER A 191 11.86 -24.74 12.90
N LEU A 192 11.48 -25.33 11.77
CA LEU A 192 12.01 -25.05 10.45
C LEU A 192 10.99 -24.43 9.51
N TRP A 193 9.70 -24.57 9.82
CA TRP A 193 8.61 -24.20 8.93
C TRP A 193 7.56 -23.36 9.67
N ASN A 194 7.29 -22.17 9.11
CA ASN A 194 6.26 -21.24 9.58
C ASN A 194 5.23 -20.98 8.50
N VAL A 195 4.00 -20.80 8.90
CA VAL A 195 2.87 -20.36 8.07
C VAL A 195 2.18 -19.18 8.72
N GLY A 196 1.64 -18.27 7.92
CA GLY A 196 0.87 -17.14 8.40
C GLY A 196 -0.16 -16.65 7.41
N VAL A 197 -1.13 -15.91 7.92
CA VAL A 197 -2.23 -15.30 7.18
C VAL A 197 -2.42 -13.88 7.67
N GLU A 198 -2.57 -12.95 6.74
CA GLU A 198 -2.95 -11.57 7.04
C GLU A 198 -4.23 -11.22 6.28
N LEU A 199 -5.14 -10.52 6.94
CA LEU A 199 -6.39 -10.05 6.38
C LEU A 199 -6.49 -8.55 6.61
N GLN A 200 -6.93 -7.83 5.60
CA GLN A 200 -7.18 -6.39 5.66
C GLN A 200 -8.57 -6.09 5.10
N ARG A 201 -9.34 -5.32 5.86
CA ARG A 201 -10.63 -4.77 5.44
C ARG A 201 -10.60 -3.27 5.63
N LEU A 202 -11.01 -2.53 4.59
CA LEU A 202 -11.19 -1.09 4.66
C LEU A 202 -12.56 -0.75 4.07
N VAL A 203 -13.27 0.15 4.75
CA VAL A 203 -14.53 0.73 4.29
C VAL A 203 -14.49 2.21 4.61
N SER A 204 -15.02 3.04 3.74
CA SER A 204 -15.32 4.43 4.07
C SER A 204 -16.65 4.88 3.46
N ASP A 205 -17.33 5.76 4.18
CA ASP A 205 -18.50 6.44 3.68
C ASP A 205 -18.10 7.70 2.90
N LYS A 206 -19.10 8.36 2.35
CA LYS A 206 -18.97 9.56 1.53
C LYS A 206 -18.50 10.78 2.31
N ALA A 207 -17.70 11.61 1.66
CA ALA A 207 -17.35 12.92 2.18
C ALA A 207 -18.46 13.98 1.96
N PHE A 208 -19.25 13.86 0.89
CA PHE A 208 -20.31 14.81 0.51
C PHE A 208 -21.56 14.08 -0.01
N THR A 209 -22.70 14.76 0.03
CA THR A 209 -23.99 14.13 -0.19
C THR A 209 -24.40 14.12 -1.66
N ASP A 210 -24.93 12.97 -2.09
CA ASP A 210 -25.77 12.78 -3.25
C ASP A 210 -27.11 12.24 -2.72
N ASP A 211 -28.26 12.84 -3.07
CA ASP A 211 -29.57 12.43 -2.55
C ASP A 211 -29.92 10.98 -2.92
N ALA A 212 -29.54 10.53 -4.11
CA ALA A 212 -29.69 9.13 -4.54
C ALA A 212 -28.84 8.15 -3.71
N PHE A 213 -27.81 8.64 -3.10
CA PHE A 213 -26.87 7.86 -2.32
C PHE A 213 -27.28 7.70 -0.85
N LYS A 214 -27.91 8.69 -0.23
CA LYS A 214 -28.47 8.57 1.11
C LYS A 214 -29.48 7.43 1.21
N ALA A 215 -30.24 7.20 0.13
CA ALA A 215 -31.31 6.21 0.09
C ALA A 215 -30.83 4.75 0.01
N ARG A 216 -29.54 4.48 -0.31
CA ARG A 216 -29.07 3.12 -0.68
C ARG A 216 -28.02 2.52 0.24
N ASN A 217 -27.56 3.18 1.25
CA ASN A 217 -26.52 2.68 2.18
C ASN A 217 -25.25 2.14 1.47
N ILE A 218 -24.80 2.83 0.40
CA ILE A 218 -23.65 2.45 -0.41
C ILE A 218 -22.40 3.13 0.15
N ASN A 219 -21.39 2.37 0.50
CA ASN A 219 -20.09 2.90 0.93
C ASN A 219 -19.36 3.57 -0.25
N LEU A 220 -18.57 4.61 0.02
CA LEU A 220 -17.70 5.22 -0.98
C LEU A 220 -16.61 4.26 -1.43
N THR A 221 -15.96 3.61 -0.47
CA THR A 221 -14.89 2.66 -0.75
C THR A 221 -15.10 1.35 -0.03
N GLY A 222 -14.62 0.27 -0.62
CA GLY A 222 -14.61 -1.04 -0.01
C GLY A 222 -13.41 -1.85 -0.50
N GLN A 223 -12.61 -2.36 0.43
CA GLN A 223 -11.42 -3.15 0.12
C GLN A 223 -11.39 -4.44 0.91
N TRP A 224 -10.93 -5.50 0.25
CA TRP A 224 -10.47 -6.73 0.86
C TRP A 224 -9.04 -7.04 0.43
N GLY A 225 -8.20 -7.36 1.38
CA GLY A 225 -6.84 -7.85 1.16
C GLY A 225 -6.61 -9.14 1.93
N PHE A 226 -6.05 -10.15 1.28
CA PHE A 226 -5.66 -11.42 1.89
C PHE A 226 -4.22 -11.73 1.50
N LEU A 227 -3.41 -12.05 2.48
CA LEU A 227 -2.04 -12.48 2.30
C LEU A 227 -1.82 -13.79 3.06
N VAL A 228 -1.46 -14.84 2.34
CA VAL A 228 -1.00 -16.10 2.93
C VAL A 228 0.49 -16.21 2.67
N HIS A 229 1.28 -16.45 3.69
CA HIS A 229 2.73 -16.54 3.54
C HIS A 229 3.29 -17.76 4.27
N THR A 230 4.41 -18.24 3.78
CA THR A 230 5.14 -19.34 4.40
C THR A 230 6.64 -19.16 4.24
N ASN A 231 7.38 -19.64 5.22
CA ASN A 231 8.83 -19.78 5.10
C ASN A 231 9.28 -21.13 5.64
N TYR A 232 10.21 -21.74 4.92
CA TYR A 232 10.80 -23.00 5.30
C TYR A 232 12.33 -22.92 5.19
N ARG A 233 13.01 -23.60 6.10
CA ARG A 233 14.45 -23.71 6.16
C ARG A 233 14.84 -25.18 6.39
N SER A 234 15.76 -25.71 5.59
CA SER A 234 16.24 -27.08 5.81
C SER A 234 17.04 -27.19 7.10
N ARG A 235 17.12 -28.41 7.68
CA ARG A 235 17.91 -28.69 8.89
C ARG A 235 19.38 -28.36 8.74
N SER A 236 19.92 -28.47 7.53
CA SER A 236 21.32 -28.15 7.21
C SER A 236 21.57 -26.65 6.98
N ASP A 237 20.55 -25.80 7.08
CA ASP A 237 20.59 -24.37 6.69
C ASP A 237 21.06 -24.08 5.25
N ARG A 238 21.12 -25.12 4.39
CA ARG A 238 21.56 -24.98 3.01
C ARG A 238 20.46 -24.65 2.02
N TYR A 239 19.21 -24.80 2.40
CA TYR A 239 18.08 -24.49 1.54
C TYR A 239 17.04 -23.69 2.30
N ARG A 240 16.53 -22.62 1.68
CA ARG A 240 15.45 -21.80 2.21
C ARG A 240 14.47 -21.49 1.10
N ILE A 241 13.19 -21.45 1.44
CA ILE A 241 12.10 -21.01 0.59
C ILE A 241 11.23 -20.03 1.34
N LEU A 242 10.84 -18.95 0.68
CA LEU A 242 9.86 -17.96 1.10
C LEU A 242 8.78 -17.92 0.03
N ALA A 243 7.53 -17.98 0.40
CA ALA A 243 6.45 -17.89 -0.57
C ALA A 243 5.26 -17.13 -0.01
N HIS A 244 4.53 -16.43 -0.88
CA HIS A 244 3.27 -15.83 -0.50
C HIS A 244 2.29 -15.74 -1.67
N ILE A 245 1.01 -15.69 -1.30
CA ILE A 245 -0.12 -15.41 -2.19
C ILE A 245 -0.77 -14.15 -1.67
N ASN A 246 -0.96 -13.16 -2.53
CA ASN A 246 -1.55 -11.88 -2.20
C ASN A 246 -2.77 -11.63 -3.10
N TYR A 247 -3.94 -11.57 -2.49
CA TYR A 247 -5.20 -11.21 -3.15
C TYR A 247 -5.64 -9.83 -2.68
N TYR A 248 -6.12 -9.04 -3.61
CA TYR A 248 -6.59 -7.69 -3.38
C TYR A 248 -7.82 -7.42 -4.24
N ASP A 249 -8.86 -6.86 -3.63
CA ASP A 249 -10.08 -6.42 -4.30
C ASP A 249 -10.48 -5.07 -3.71
N HIS A 250 -10.45 -4.04 -4.53
CA HIS A 250 -10.68 -2.65 -4.11
C HIS A 250 -11.70 -1.99 -5.02
N GLY A 251 -12.81 -1.56 -4.45
CA GLY A 251 -13.87 -0.85 -5.14
C GLY A 251 -14.04 0.57 -4.62
N VAL A 252 -14.26 1.52 -5.53
CA VAL A 252 -14.60 2.91 -5.23
C VAL A 252 -15.82 3.30 -6.01
N ASN A 253 -16.83 3.85 -5.34
CA ASN A 253 -18.00 4.48 -5.95
C ASN A 253 -17.71 5.97 -6.15
N ASP A 254 -17.17 6.33 -7.32
CA ASP A 254 -16.60 7.64 -7.59
C ASP A 254 -17.69 8.76 -7.54
N GLN A 255 -17.35 9.85 -6.87
CA GLN A 255 -18.21 11.05 -6.78
C GLN A 255 -17.77 12.18 -7.70
N GLY A 256 -16.57 12.11 -8.31
CA GLY A 256 -16.06 13.14 -9.22
C GLY A 256 -15.74 14.49 -8.57
N GLY A 257 -15.76 14.57 -7.24
CA GLY A 257 -15.60 15.81 -6.50
C GLY A 257 -16.92 16.58 -6.34
N ILE A 258 -16.84 17.76 -5.72
CA ILE A 258 -17.98 18.66 -5.50
C ILE A 258 -18.32 19.38 -6.81
N MET A 259 -19.59 19.36 -7.21
CA MET A 259 -20.09 20.09 -8.38
C MET A 259 -20.16 21.59 -8.07
N LEU A 260 -19.53 22.40 -8.90
CA LEU A 260 -19.64 23.86 -8.85
C LEU A 260 -21.02 24.27 -9.39
N ILE A 261 -21.85 24.89 -8.55
CA ILE A 261 -23.19 25.37 -8.93
C ILE A 261 -23.06 26.55 -9.93
N ASN A 262 -21.97 27.29 -9.85
CA ASN A 262 -21.65 28.41 -10.72
C ASN A 262 -20.15 28.45 -10.95
N GLU A 263 -19.70 28.63 -12.20
CA GLU A 263 -18.27 28.74 -12.57
C GLU A 263 -17.54 29.88 -11.83
N LEU A 264 -18.29 30.87 -11.34
CA LEU A 264 -17.77 32.02 -10.58
C LEU A 264 -17.70 31.78 -9.06
N THR A 265 -18.18 30.65 -8.55
CA THR A 265 -18.16 30.40 -7.09
C THR A 265 -16.74 30.02 -6.66
N PRO A 266 -16.05 30.86 -5.86
CA PRO A 266 -14.72 30.50 -5.37
C PRO A 266 -14.80 29.19 -4.56
N ILE A 267 -13.82 28.33 -4.73
CA ILE A 267 -13.71 27.06 -3.98
C ILE A 267 -13.77 27.30 -2.46
N GLN A 268 -13.27 28.47 -2.00
CA GLN A 268 -13.29 28.89 -0.61
C GLN A 268 -14.70 29.17 -0.07
N ALA A 269 -15.68 29.45 -0.95
CA ALA A 269 -17.06 29.70 -0.56
C ALA A 269 -17.90 28.42 -0.48
N LEU A 270 -17.37 27.27 -0.94
CA LEU A 270 -18.05 25.98 -0.89
C LEU A 270 -18.01 25.44 0.54
N LYS A 271 -19.13 25.56 1.25
CA LYS A 271 -19.29 24.92 2.57
C LYS A 271 -19.55 23.44 2.39
N TYR A 272 -18.98 22.62 3.28
CA TYR A 272 -19.08 21.16 3.25
C TYR A 272 -20.50 20.57 3.23
N VAL A 273 -21.52 21.33 3.64
CA VAL A 273 -22.82 20.78 4.06
C VAL A 273 -23.81 20.60 2.92
N ASP A 274 -23.72 21.40 1.84
CA ASP A 274 -24.78 21.52 0.84
C ASP A 274 -24.33 21.19 -0.60
N ASN A 275 -23.20 20.52 -0.76
CA ASN A 275 -22.62 20.34 -2.09
C ASN A 275 -22.94 18.98 -2.69
N THR A 276 -23.44 19.01 -3.92
CA THR A 276 -23.75 17.85 -4.74
C THR A 276 -22.48 17.34 -5.42
N ALA A 277 -22.33 16.02 -5.51
CA ALA A 277 -21.28 15.39 -6.28
C ALA A 277 -21.50 15.56 -7.79
N TYR A 278 -20.40 15.65 -8.57
CA TYR A 278 -20.49 15.62 -10.03
C TYR A 278 -21.05 14.30 -10.55
N LEU A 279 -20.57 13.19 -10.01
CA LEU A 279 -20.94 11.85 -10.42
C LEU A 279 -21.88 11.21 -9.40
N THR A 280 -22.83 10.44 -9.91
CA THR A 280 -23.72 9.64 -9.06
C THR A 280 -22.98 8.37 -8.65
N ALA A 281 -22.54 8.29 -7.42
CA ALA A 281 -21.73 7.18 -6.89
C ALA A 281 -22.39 5.79 -7.04
N ALA A 282 -23.72 5.71 -7.08
CA ALA A 282 -24.45 4.46 -7.35
C ALA A 282 -24.29 3.96 -8.80
N LYS A 283 -23.90 4.84 -9.73
CA LYS A 283 -23.78 4.55 -11.16
C LYS A 283 -22.31 4.54 -11.64
N THR A 284 -21.38 5.14 -10.85
CA THR A 284 -20.00 5.32 -11.23
C THR A 284 -19.08 4.51 -10.32
N GLN A 285 -18.36 3.56 -10.87
CA GLN A 285 -17.55 2.62 -10.08
C GLN A 285 -16.19 2.36 -10.71
N THR A 286 -15.15 2.47 -9.88
CA THR A 286 -13.80 1.96 -10.13
C THR A 286 -13.57 0.67 -9.36
N ASN A 287 -12.90 -0.30 -9.98
CA ASN A 287 -12.48 -1.53 -9.32
C ASN A 287 -11.04 -1.89 -9.74
N ASP A 288 -10.21 -2.21 -8.76
CA ASP A 288 -8.83 -2.68 -8.93
C ASP A 288 -8.67 -3.99 -8.18
N LYS A 289 -8.46 -5.07 -8.91
CA LYS A 289 -8.40 -6.42 -8.38
C LYS A 289 -7.17 -7.14 -8.88
N PHE A 290 -6.44 -7.80 -7.98
CA PHE A 290 -5.33 -8.65 -8.40
C PHE A 290 -5.15 -9.90 -7.53
N LEU A 291 -4.50 -10.87 -8.14
CA LEU A 291 -3.94 -12.05 -7.50
C LEU A 291 -2.47 -12.13 -7.87
N LYS A 292 -1.59 -12.19 -6.85
CA LYS A 292 -0.15 -12.34 -7.02
C LYS A 292 0.33 -13.58 -6.29
N PHE A 293 1.16 -14.34 -6.97
CA PHE A 293 1.88 -15.47 -6.40
C PHE A 293 3.37 -15.18 -6.47
N HIS A 294 4.07 -15.41 -5.38
CA HIS A 294 5.49 -15.14 -5.24
C HIS A 294 6.20 -16.30 -4.56
N VAL A 295 7.37 -16.67 -5.09
CA VAL A 295 8.28 -17.62 -4.47
C VAL A 295 9.69 -17.12 -4.61
N TYR A 296 10.41 -17.07 -3.51
CA TYR A 296 11.85 -16.93 -3.45
C TYR A 296 12.46 -18.20 -2.87
N GLN A 297 13.50 -18.73 -3.49
CA GLN A 297 14.25 -19.84 -2.95
C GLN A 297 15.75 -19.66 -3.12
N GLU A 298 16.52 -20.21 -2.19
CA GLU A 298 17.97 -20.16 -2.23
C GLU A 298 18.60 -21.47 -1.81
N PHE A 299 19.72 -21.77 -2.43
CA PHE A 299 20.59 -22.88 -2.07
C PHE A 299 21.97 -22.34 -1.74
N ILE A 300 22.45 -22.65 -0.53
CA ILE A 300 23.73 -22.18 0.01
C ILE A 300 24.75 -23.32 -0.15
N GLY A 301 25.61 -23.25 -1.18
CA GLY A 301 26.74 -24.13 -1.36
C GLY A 301 27.79 -23.86 -0.29
N PHE A 302 28.27 -22.63 -0.23
CA PHE A 302 29.08 -22.07 0.84
C PHE A 302 28.82 -20.54 0.91
N LYS A 303 29.34 -19.87 1.95
CA LYS A 303 29.06 -18.44 2.19
C LYS A 303 29.37 -17.54 0.98
N GLY A 304 30.44 -17.85 0.26
CA GLY A 304 30.88 -17.08 -0.91
C GLY A 304 30.09 -17.39 -2.19
N LEU A 305 29.31 -18.48 -2.24
CA LEU A 305 28.53 -18.85 -3.43
C LEU A 305 27.22 -19.50 -3.03
N GLN A 306 26.16 -18.79 -3.36
CA GLN A 306 24.79 -19.18 -3.11
C GLN A 306 24.00 -18.97 -4.41
N LEU A 307 23.18 -19.94 -4.77
CA LEU A 307 22.25 -19.84 -5.90
C LEU A 307 20.90 -19.37 -5.36
N PHE A 308 20.26 -18.44 -6.04
CA PHE A 308 18.88 -18.06 -5.71
C PHE A 308 17.99 -17.99 -6.95
N GLN A 309 16.70 -18.15 -6.71
CA GLN A 309 15.67 -18.07 -7.72
C GLN A 309 14.44 -17.36 -7.15
N ARG A 310 13.81 -16.53 -7.98
CA ARG A 310 12.59 -15.81 -7.66
C ARG A 310 11.59 -16.00 -8.79
N LEU A 311 10.36 -16.27 -8.44
CA LEU A 311 9.24 -16.44 -9.35
C LEU A 311 8.10 -15.54 -8.92
N ASP A 312 7.59 -14.72 -9.84
CA ASP A 312 6.45 -13.85 -9.64
C ASP A 312 5.40 -14.10 -10.73
N VAL A 313 4.17 -14.28 -10.32
CA VAL A 313 3.01 -14.38 -11.22
C VAL A 313 1.97 -13.38 -10.76
N GLU A 314 1.48 -12.56 -11.66
CA GLU A 314 0.46 -11.55 -11.36
C GLU A 314 -0.65 -11.60 -12.40
N SER A 315 -1.89 -11.63 -11.93
CA SER A 315 -3.09 -11.35 -12.71
C SER A 315 -3.81 -10.17 -12.08
N ARG A 316 -4.04 -9.10 -12.85
CA ARG A 316 -4.69 -7.88 -12.37
C ARG A 316 -5.73 -7.39 -13.35
N GLN A 317 -6.89 -7.00 -12.85
CA GLN A 317 -7.95 -6.35 -13.58
C GLN A 317 -8.18 -4.96 -13.01
N VAL A 318 -8.13 -3.95 -13.87
CA VAL A 318 -8.47 -2.57 -13.54
C VAL A 318 -9.65 -2.14 -14.39
N LYS A 319 -10.73 -1.70 -13.73
CA LYS A 319 -12.00 -1.43 -14.37
C LYS A 319 -12.57 -0.10 -13.90
N PHE A 320 -13.18 0.64 -14.81
CA PHE A 320 -14.00 1.82 -14.54
C PHE A 320 -15.29 1.72 -15.35
N ARG A 321 -16.40 2.11 -14.75
CA ARG A 321 -17.68 2.26 -15.45
C ARG A 321 -18.44 3.47 -14.93
N ASP A 322 -19.12 4.16 -15.84
CA ASP A 322 -20.13 5.17 -15.54
C ASP A 322 -21.39 4.87 -16.35
N LEU A 323 -22.48 4.59 -15.67
CA LEU A 323 -23.78 4.25 -16.26
C LEU A 323 -24.69 5.49 -16.43
N ASP A 324 -24.14 6.69 -16.27
CA ASP A 324 -24.82 7.98 -16.40
C ASP A 324 -24.00 8.95 -17.26
N PHE A 325 -23.28 8.37 -18.23
CA PHE A 325 -22.24 9.06 -18.99
C PHE A 325 -22.78 10.29 -19.75
N GLU A 326 -23.93 10.20 -20.46
CA GLU A 326 -24.50 11.33 -21.20
C GLU A 326 -24.86 12.48 -20.28
N ASN A 327 -25.48 12.23 -19.15
CA ASN A 327 -25.78 13.23 -18.15
C ASN A 327 -24.51 13.89 -17.58
N ASN A 328 -23.50 13.09 -17.28
CA ASN A 328 -22.20 13.57 -16.76
C ASN A 328 -21.39 14.33 -17.84
N LEU A 329 -21.53 13.96 -19.11
CA LEU A 329 -21.00 14.70 -20.24
C LEU A 329 -21.70 16.08 -20.37
N GLY A 330 -23.04 16.12 -20.20
CA GLY A 330 -23.84 17.34 -20.16
C GLY A 330 -23.43 18.27 -19.02
N LYS A 331 -23.03 17.73 -17.87
CA LYS A 331 -22.43 18.50 -16.76
C LYS A 331 -20.97 18.95 -17.03
N ARG A 332 -20.42 18.67 -18.21
CA ARG A 332 -19.03 18.97 -18.61
C ARG A 332 -17.98 18.29 -17.72
N PHE A 333 -18.33 17.17 -17.09
CA PHE A 333 -17.36 16.41 -16.32
C PHE A 333 -16.34 15.71 -17.22
N TYR A 334 -16.79 15.12 -18.32
CA TYR A 334 -15.93 14.54 -19.35
C TYR A 334 -15.68 15.50 -20.49
N PRO A 335 -14.49 15.49 -21.14
CA PRO A 335 -14.13 16.50 -22.16
C PRO A 335 -14.89 16.34 -23.47
N LYS A 336 -15.23 15.12 -23.87
CA LYS A 336 -15.92 14.80 -25.12
C LYS A 336 -16.36 13.36 -25.21
N MET A 337 -17.20 13.05 -26.20
CA MET A 337 -17.64 11.71 -26.56
C MET A 337 -17.06 11.31 -27.94
N TYR A 338 -16.54 10.09 -28.06
CA TYR A 338 -16.15 9.44 -29.30
C TYR A 338 -17.25 8.51 -29.79
N ILE A 339 -18.12 8.98 -30.69
CA ILE A 339 -19.39 8.32 -31.06
C ILE A 339 -19.21 6.97 -31.78
N ASN A 340 -18.11 6.69 -32.45
CA ASN A 340 -18.01 5.56 -33.38
C ASN A 340 -17.07 4.42 -32.95
N TYR A 341 -16.78 4.25 -31.68
CA TYR A 341 -15.63 3.43 -31.36
C TYR A 341 -15.87 2.19 -30.55
N ILE A 342 -16.88 2.15 -29.73
CA ILE A 342 -17.14 1.01 -28.90
C ILE A 342 -18.64 0.98 -28.65
N GLN A 343 -19.30 -0.08 -29.01
CA GLN A 343 -20.63 -0.31 -28.50
C GLN A 343 -20.48 -0.69 -27.02
N PRO A 344 -20.73 0.26 -26.09
CA PRO A 344 -20.79 -0.13 -24.70
C PRO A 344 -21.94 -1.13 -24.50
N PRO A 345 -21.91 -1.92 -23.42
CA PRO A 345 -23.03 -2.80 -23.08
C PRO A 345 -24.36 -2.08 -22.96
N ALA A 346 -24.34 -0.76 -22.78
CA ALA A 346 -25.47 0.17 -22.86
C ALA A 346 -25.01 1.43 -23.58
N SER A 347 -25.88 2.02 -24.39
CA SER A 347 -25.61 3.22 -25.21
C SER A 347 -25.20 4.45 -24.39
N ASP A 348 -25.59 4.52 -23.12
CA ASP A 348 -25.28 5.60 -22.16
C ASP A 348 -24.27 5.14 -21.09
N SER A 349 -23.12 4.60 -21.49
CA SER A 349 -22.10 4.23 -20.52
C SER A 349 -20.68 4.52 -20.97
N LEU A 350 -19.86 4.98 -20.04
CA LEU A 350 -18.41 5.02 -20.17
C LEU A 350 -17.83 3.78 -19.50
N TYR A 351 -17.04 3.01 -20.24
CA TYR A 351 -16.44 1.78 -19.77
C TYR A 351 -14.97 1.71 -20.15
N ASN A 352 -14.13 1.36 -19.18
CA ASN A 352 -12.71 1.09 -19.37
C ASN A 352 -12.33 -0.17 -18.59
N GLU A 353 -11.67 -1.12 -19.24
CA GLU A 353 -11.17 -2.32 -18.58
C GLU A 353 -9.82 -2.71 -19.16
N ASN A 354 -8.88 -3.01 -18.28
CA ASN A 354 -7.57 -3.51 -18.65
C ASN A 354 -7.27 -4.76 -17.82
N ASN A 355 -7.03 -5.87 -18.51
CA ASN A 355 -6.64 -7.15 -17.91
C ASN A 355 -5.15 -7.34 -18.14
N TRP A 356 -4.39 -7.34 -17.04
CA TRP A 356 -2.94 -7.50 -17.03
C TRP A 356 -2.56 -8.86 -16.50
N GLN A 357 -1.62 -9.50 -17.17
CA GLN A 357 -0.99 -10.73 -16.73
C GLN A 357 0.52 -10.56 -16.84
N SER A 358 1.26 -11.02 -15.86
CA SER A 358 2.72 -11.07 -15.92
C SER A 358 3.26 -12.32 -15.24
N PHE A 359 4.33 -12.82 -15.83
CA PHE A 359 5.15 -13.92 -15.32
C PHE A 359 6.60 -13.46 -15.31
N SER A 360 7.26 -13.50 -14.17
CA SER A 360 8.65 -13.10 -14.03
C SER A 360 9.45 -14.22 -13.35
N HIS A 361 10.55 -14.60 -13.96
CA HIS A 361 11.50 -15.54 -13.42
C HIS A 361 12.87 -14.90 -13.32
N GLN A 362 13.46 -14.90 -12.15
CA GLN A 362 14.78 -14.37 -11.86
C GLN A 362 15.66 -15.48 -11.28
N THR A 363 16.84 -15.63 -11.79
CA THR A 363 17.85 -16.54 -11.23
C THR A 363 19.17 -15.83 -11.10
N GLY A 364 19.95 -16.16 -10.10
CA GLY A 364 21.20 -15.48 -9.87
C GLY A 364 22.11 -16.15 -8.84
N LEU A 365 23.28 -15.58 -8.74
CA LEU A 365 24.31 -15.94 -7.78
C LEU A 365 24.48 -14.81 -6.77
N LYS A 366 24.69 -15.16 -5.52
CA LYS A 366 25.03 -14.22 -4.46
C LYS A 366 26.09 -14.82 -3.54
N GLY A 367 26.77 -13.98 -2.79
CA GLY A 367 27.78 -14.48 -1.86
C GLY A 367 28.32 -13.39 -0.96
N VAL A 368 28.99 -13.85 0.10
CA VAL A 368 29.61 -12.99 1.10
C VAL A 368 31.11 -13.38 1.21
N PHE A 369 31.99 -12.42 0.94
CA PHE A 369 33.44 -12.54 1.13
C PHE A 369 33.90 -11.51 2.17
N ARG A 370 34.14 -11.95 3.40
CA ARG A 370 34.51 -11.06 4.51
C ARG A 370 33.47 -9.94 4.70
N LYS A 371 33.77 -8.71 4.31
CA LYS A 371 32.95 -7.50 4.42
C LYS A 371 32.30 -7.10 3.08
N PHE A 372 32.49 -7.89 2.04
CA PHE A 372 31.92 -7.65 0.72
C PHE A 372 30.82 -8.65 0.44
N THR A 373 29.67 -8.17 0.00
CA THR A 373 28.52 -8.97 -0.42
C THR A 373 28.16 -8.62 -1.84
N TYR A 374 27.85 -9.61 -2.65
CA TYR A 374 27.43 -9.41 -4.03
C TYR A 374 26.19 -10.23 -4.37
N ARG A 375 25.44 -9.75 -5.36
CA ARG A 375 24.35 -10.46 -5.99
C ARG A 375 24.30 -10.09 -7.47
N ALA A 376 24.39 -11.07 -8.34
CA ALA A 376 24.25 -10.93 -9.79
C ALA A 376 23.09 -11.79 -10.26
N HIS A 377 22.27 -11.29 -11.17
CA HIS A 377 21.10 -12.03 -11.64
C HIS A 377 20.76 -11.73 -13.09
N VAL A 378 20.04 -12.67 -13.68
CA VAL A 378 19.27 -12.49 -14.90
C VAL A 378 17.81 -12.66 -14.57
N ARG A 379 16.96 -11.82 -15.15
CA ARG A 379 15.53 -11.85 -14.96
C ARG A 379 14.83 -11.81 -16.32
N GLN A 380 13.87 -12.69 -16.52
CA GLN A 380 13.01 -12.72 -17.68
C GLN A 380 11.59 -12.45 -17.24
N ARG A 381 10.92 -11.52 -17.91
CA ARG A 381 9.53 -11.19 -17.63
C ARG A 381 8.73 -11.20 -18.93
N TYR A 382 7.67 -12.01 -18.96
CA TYR A 382 6.63 -11.91 -19.97
C TYR A 382 5.44 -11.19 -19.37
N TRP A 383 4.87 -10.27 -20.12
CA TRP A 383 3.62 -9.60 -19.74
C TRP A 383 2.68 -9.51 -20.93
N SER A 384 1.39 -9.47 -20.62
CA SER A 384 0.33 -9.15 -21.57
C SER A 384 -0.71 -8.25 -20.94
N VAL A 385 -1.30 -7.37 -21.73
CA VAL A 385 -2.43 -6.54 -21.37
C VAL A 385 -3.47 -6.61 -22.48
N SER A 386 -4.72 -6.87 -22.12
CA SER A 386 -5.85 -6.87 -23.03
C SER A 386 -6.91 -5.88 -22.57
N ASN A 387 -7.54 -5.22 -23.53
CA ASN A 387 -8.73 -4.39 -23.30
C ASN A 387 -9.90 -5.08 -24.03
N PRO A 388 -10.90 -5.59 -23.30
CA PRO A 388 -12.03 -6.33 -23.91
C PRO A 388 -12.85 -5.52 -24.90
N LEU A 389 -12.83 -4.19 -24.80
CA LEU A 389 -13.58 -3.31 -25.68
C LEU A 389 -12.97 -3.17 -27.08
N THR A 390 -11.66 -3.36 -27.20
CA THR A 390 -10.94 -3.20 -28.47
C THR A 390 -10.50 -4.54 -29.05
N GLU A 391 -10.67 -5.63 -28.29
CA GLU A 391 -10.13 -6.96 -28.61
C GLU A 391 -8.60 -6.96 -28.87
N VAL A 392 -7.92 -5.83 -28.55
CA VAL A 392 -6.48 -5.68 -28.73
C VAL A 392 -5.75 -6.22 -27.51
N THR A 393 -4.75 -7.04 -27.78
CA THR A 393 -3.81 -7.52 -26.77
C THR A 393 -2.40 -7.04 -27.11
N LYS A 394 -1.74 -6.36 -26.15
CA LYS A 394 -0.32 -6.04 -26.25
C LYS A 394 0.45 -6.96 -25.32
N SER A 395 1.58 -7.48 -25.77
CA SER A 395 2.45 -8.36 -24.95
C SER A 395 3.92 -8.14 -25.30
N ARG A 396 4.79 -8.48 -24.36
CA ARG A 396 6.24 -8.40 -24.57
C ARG A 396 6.98 -9.36 -23.65
N LEU A 397 8.08 -9.90 -24.17
CA LEU A 397 9.10 -10.57 -23.38
C LEU A 397 10.24 -9.60 -23.11
N GLU A 398 10.64 -9.45 -21.86
CA GLU A 398 11.67 -8.55 -21.38
C GLU A 398 12.76 -9.32 -20.66
N ASN A 399 14.01 -9.04 -21.00
CA ASN A 399 15.19 -9.71 -20.42
C ASN A 399 16.05 -8.67 -19.69
N TYR A 400 16.38 -8.95 -18.45
CA TYR A 400 17.13 -8.05 -17.57
C TYR A 400 18.41 -8.71 -17.09
N VAL A 401 19.42 -7.88 -16.87
CA VAL A 401 20.62 -8.25 -16.14
C VAL A 401 20.80 -7.27 -14.98
N GLY A 402 21.17 -7.78 -13.82
CA GLY A 402 21.29 -6.95 -12.63
C GLY A 402 22.47 -7.36 -11.76
N LEU A 403 23.02 -6.36 -11.09
CA LEU A 403 24.14 -6.50 -10.15
C LEU A 403 23.86 -5.63 -8.92
N TRP A 404 24.07 -6.19 -7.74
CA TRP A 404 24.04 -5.48 -6.47
C TRP A 404 25.31 -5.80 -5.69
N LEU A 405 25.96 -4.77 -5.17
CA LEU A 405 27.22 -4.84 -4.43
C LEU A 405 27.07 -4.10 -3.11
N HIS A 406 27.58 -4.67 -2.05
CA HIS A 406 27.63 -4.03 -0.74
C HIS A 406 28.99 -4.25 -0.11
N GLN A 407 29.67 -3.16 0.26
CA GLN A 407 30.95 -3.16 0.95
C GLN A 407 30.77 -2.54 2.33
N LYS A 408 31.03 -3.31 3.37
CA LYS A 408 31.10 -2.84 4.75
C LYS A 408 32.55 -2.45 5.07
N PHE A 409 32.78 -1.17 5.34
CA PHE A 409 34.10 -0.67 5.72
C PHE A 409 34.33 -0.85 7.23
N THR A 410 33.36 -0.37 8.02
CA THR A 410 33.30 -0.56 9.47
C THR A 410 31.94 -1.10 9.87
N GLU A 411 31.65 -1.25 11.17
CA GLU A 411 30.31 -1.69 11.61
C GLU A 411 29.21 -0.67 11.29
N THR A 412 29.58 0.59 11.07
CA THR A 412 28.66 1.71 10.89
C THR A 412 28.87 2.48 9.58
N VAL A 413 29.84 2.06 8.77
CA VAL A 413 30.13 2.71 7.47
C VAL A 413 30.05 1.67 6.37
N ASP A 414 29.15 1.89 5.44
CA ASP A 414 28.96 0.99 4.31
C ASP A 414 28.68 1.73 3.00
N PHE A 415 28.88 1.02 1.91
CA PHE A 415 28.60 1.46 0.55
C PHE A 415 27.79 0.39 -0.15
N THR A 416 26.73 0.79 -0.82
CA THR A 416 25.90 -0.08 -1.64
C THR A 416 25.81 0.47 -3.05
N ALA A 417 25.98 -0.38 -4.05
CA ALA A 417 25.74 -0.06 -5.45
C ALA A 417 24.81 -1.09 -6.07
N GLU A 418 23.86 -0.65 -6.85
CA GLU A 418 22.88 -1.50 -7.53
C GLU A 418 22.70 -1.01 -8.96
N GLY A 419 22.68 -1.94 -9.90
CA GLY A 419 22.34 -1.66 -11.29
C GLY A 419 21.45 -2.75 -11.85
N GLU A 420 20.44 -2.37 -12.62
CA GLU A 420 19.63 -3.28 -13.43
C GLU A 420 19.43 -2.67 -14.81
N TYR A 421 19.53 -3.49 -15.83
CA TYR A 421 19.39 -3.11 -17.22
C TYR A 421 18.42 -4.04 -17.95
N LEU A 422 17.36 -3.49 -18.49
CA LEU A 422 16.49 -4.16 -19.47
C LEU A 422 17.17 -4.07 -20.83
N ILE A 423 17.55 -5.21 -21.37
CA ILE A 423 18.36 -5.30 -22.60
C ILE A 423 17.65 -4.56 -23.74
N GLY A 424 18.34 -3.54 -24.28
CA GLY A 424 17.87 -2.70 -25.37
C GLY A 424 16.91 -1.57 -24.98
N SER A 425 16.66 -1.30 -23.70
CA SER A 425 15.70 -0.28 -23.27
C SER A 425 16.12 0.40 -21.97
N ASP A 426 15.49 0.05 -20.87
CA ASP A 426 15.51 0.75 -19.59
C ASP A 426 16.73 0.39 -18.75
N TYR A 427 17.17 1.32 -17.91
CA TYR A 427 18.20 1.02 -16.92
C TYR A 427 17.99 1.82 -15.64
N GLN A 428 18.52 1.27 -14.55
CA GLN A 428 18.58 1.95 -13.26
C GLN A 428 19.96 1.67 -12.62
N LEU A 429 20.58 2.75 -12.13
CA LEU A 429 21.82 2.71 -11.35
C LEU A 429 21.55 3.44 -10.05
N LYS A 430 21.92 2.84 -8.93
CA LYS A 430 21.84 3.42 -7.59
C LYS A 430 23.15 3.21 -6.89
N ALA A 431 23.60 4.22 -6.15
CA ALA A 431 24.74 4.13 -5.26
C ALA A 431 24.40 4.86 -3.96
N LYS A 432 24.74 4.26 -2.83
CA LYS A 432 24.50 4.82 -1.51
C LYS A 432 25.73 4.60 -0.64
N PHE A 433 26.18 5.67 -0.01
CA PHE A 433 27.18 5.65 1.04
C PHE A 433 26.51 6.07 2.35
N GLU A 434 26.70 5.31 3.40
CA GLU A 434 26.15 5.59 4.73
C GLU A 434 27.25 5.59 5.78
N SER A 435 27.19 6.58 6.67
CA SER A 435 28.04 6.68 7.85
C SER A 435 27.21 7.17 9.06
N PRO A 436 27.71 7.15 10.29
CA PRO A 436 26.99 7.68 11.44
C PRO A 436 26.68 9.17 11.34
N TRP A 437 27.42 9.91 10.55
CA TRP A 437 27.35 11.38 10.51
C TRP A 437 26.73 11.94 9.23
N PHE A 438 26.82 11.21 8.12
CA PHE A 438 26.24 11.65 6.85
C PHE A 438 25.94 10.46 5.95
N TYR A 439 25.04 10.69 5.01
CA TYR A 439 24.80 9.78 3.89
C TYR A 439 24.78 10.58 2.58
N VAL A 440 25.12 9.88 1.50
CA VAL A 440 24.96 10.37 0.13
C VAL A 440 24.38 9.24 -0.71
N GLN A 441 23.34 9.56 -1.48
CA GLN A 441 22.70 8.65 -2.39
C GLN A 441 22.59 9.27 -3.78
N ALA A 442 23.00 8.54 -4.79
CA ALA A 442 22.84 8.92 -6.19
C ALA A 442 21.98 7.87 -6.91
N GLN A 443 21.11 8.31 -7.78
CA GLN A 443 20.32 7.43 -8.62
C GLN A 443 20.19 8.01 -10.02
N ARG A 444 20.36 7.16 -11.03
CA ARG A 444 20.05 7.45 -12.41
C ARG A 444 19.15 6.37 -12.97
N THR A 445 18.02 6.76 -13.57
CA THR A 445 17.04 5.85 -14.13
C THR A 445 16.62 6.35 -15.51
N SER A 446 16.53 5.44 -16.48
CA SER A 446 15.81 5.64 -17.73
C SER A 446 14.73 4.57 -17.81
N SER A 447 13.47 4.94 -17.89
CA SER A 447 12.35 4.01 -17.84
C SER A 447 11.29 4.29 -18.90
N SER A 448 10.75 3.23 -19.46
CA SER A 448 9.63 3.32 -20.41
C SER A 448 8.38 3.86 -19.73
N PRO A 449 7.59 4.70 -20.40
CA PRO A 449 6.26 5.11 -19.94
C PRO A 449 5.35 3.89 -19.76
N SER A 450 4.38 3.99 -18.85
CA SER A 450 3.45 2.92 -18.55
C SER A 450 2.40 2.71 -19.66
N ILE A 451 1.71 1.57 -19.61
CA ILE A 451 0.59 1.27 -20.52
C ILE A 451 -0.49 2.35 -20.43
N ALA A 452 -0.91 2.76 -19.23
CA ALA A 452 -1.90 3.83 -19.06
C ALA A 452 -1.49 5.16 -19.73
N GLN A 453 -0.19 5.42 -19.86
CA GLN A 453 0.34 6.60 -20.53
C GLN A 453 0.46 6.41 -22.05
N THR A 454 0.74 5.21 -22.52
CA THR A 454 0.95 4.95 -23.95
C THR A 454 -0.31 4.49 -24.67
N TRP A 455 -1.24 3.84 -23.97
CA TRP A 455 -2.40 3.22 -24.58
C TRP A 455 -3.66 3.33 -23.72
N MET A 456 -4.71 3.93 -24.26
CA MET A 456 -6.01 4.10 -23.63
C MET A 456 -7.11 4.05 -24.68
N TYR A 457 -8.18 3.32 -24.40
CA TYR A 457 -9.36 3.27 -25.26
C TYR A 457 -10.63 3.17 -24.41
N ASN A 458 -11.41 4.25 -24.42
CA ASN A 458 -12.78 4.26 -23.89
C ASN A 458 -13.62 5.32 -24.63
N SER A 459 -14.87 5.50 -24.23
CA SER A 459 -15.81 6.42 -24.92
C SER A 459 -15.41 7.91 -24.80
N SER A 460 -14.58 8.32 -23.84
CA SER A 460 -14.19 9.72 -23.64
C SER A 460 -12.69 9.96 -23.85
N TYR A 461 -11.86 8.92 -23.72
CA TYR A 461 -10.40 9.02 -23.80
C TYR A 461 -9.83 8.01 -24.78
N ARG A 462 -9.00 8.49 -25.68
CA ARG A 462 -8.35 7.62 -26.67
C ARG A 462 -6.96 8.11 -27.03
N TRP A 463 -5.97 7.24 -26.84
CA TRP A 463 -4.62 7.42 -27.37
C TRP A 463 -3.90 6.09 -27.57
N ASP A 464 -3.02 6.07 -28.55
CA ASP A 464 -1.97 5.08 -28.75
C ASP A 464 -0.72 5.87 -29.20
N LYS A 465 0.22 6.07 -28.27
CA LYS A 465 1.35 7.00 -28.44
C LYS A 465 2.68 6.30 -28.20
N GLY A 466 3.59 6.47 -29.15
CA GLY A 466 5.01 6.24 -28.93
C GLY A 466 5.60 7.40 -28.14
N LEU A 467 5.87 7.19 -26.85
CA LEU A 467 6.49 8.17 -25.98
C LEU A 467 7.96 7.78 -25.72
N ASN A 468 8.81 8.81 -25.57
CA ASN A 468 10.20 8.61 -25.20
C ASN A 468 10.36 8.14 -23.77
N GLN A 469 11.48 7.47 -23.48
CA GLN A 469 11.84 7.08 -22.10
C GLN A 469 11.96 8.31 -21.20
N ILE A 470 11.47 8.18 -19.97
CA ILE A 470 11.60 9.20 -18.93
C ILE A 470 12.96 9.02 -18.28
N SER A 471 13.79 10.05 -18.30
CA SER A 471 15.06 10.07 -17.60
C SER A 471 14.92 10.73 -16.23
N PHE A 472 15.58 10.17 -15.25
CA PHE A 472 15.52 10.63 -13.88
C PHE A 472 16.90 10.54 -13.22
N ASP A 473 17.49 11.69 -12.89
CA ASP A 473 18.74 11.79 -12.13
C ASP A 473 18.44 12.38 -10.75
N GLN A 474 18.89 11.75 -9.70
CA GLN A 474 18.75 12.23 -8.32
C GLN A 474 20.08 12.15 -7.59
N LEU A 475 20.39 13.21 -6.87
CA LEU A 475 21.42 13.26 -5.84
C LEU A 475 20.77 13.70 -4.53
N GLU A 476 20.96 12.93 -3.49
CA GLU A 476 20.46 13.24 -2.16
C GLU A 476 21.59 13.06 -1.15
N GLY A 477 21.70 14.01 -0.22
CA GLY A 477 22.66 13.92 0.86
C GLY A 477 22.08 14.52 2.15
N GLY A 478 22.51 14.01 3.27
CA GLY A 478 22.10 14.49 4.57
C GLY A 478 23.14 14.27 5.64
N ILE A 479 23.06 15.08 6.68
CA ILE A 479 23.92 15.00 7.88
C ILE A 479 23.08 14.49 9.04
N ALA A 480 23.66 13.65 9.90
CA ALA A 480 23.04 13.17 11.12
C ALA A 480 23.82 13.70 12.33
N ILE A 481 23.21 14.62 13.06
CA ILE A 481 23.78 15.20 14.28
C ILE A 481 22.96 14.68 15.46
N GLY A 482 23.63 14.20 16.50
CA GLY A 482 23.00 13.69 17.72
C GLY A 482 23.04 12.18 17.85
N ASN A 483 22.05 11.61 18.52
CA ASN A 483 21.97 10.19 18.83
C ASN A 483 20.51 9.70 18.79
N ALA A 484 20.25 8.48 19.25
CA ALA A 484 18.88 7.92 19.27
C ALA A 484 17.89 8.70 20.14
N LYS A 485 18.39 9.43 21.19
CA LYS A 485 17.53 10.22 22.09
C LYS A 485 17.25 11.63 21.59
N MET A 486 18.13 12.20 20.80
CA MET A 486 17.94 13.54 20.22
C MET A 486 18.73 13.61 18.92
N TYR A 487 18.06 13.94 17.82
CA TYR A 487 18.66 14.04 16.50
C TYR A 487 18.21 15.28 15.73
N PHE A 488 19.14 15.77 14.90
CA PHE A 488 18.92 16.84 13.95
C PHE A 488 19.53 16.40 12.61
N LYS A 489 18.70 16.22 11.58
CA LYS A 489 19.09 15.61 10.30
C LYS A 489 18.67 16.50 9.13
N PRO A 490 19.45 17.51 8.77
CA PRO A 490 19.25 18.26 7.54
C PRO A 490 19.61 17.38 6.32
N SER A 491 18.90 17.60 5.22
CA SER A 491 19.12 16.93 3.95
C SER A 491 18.87 17.85 2.77
N VAL A 492 19.47 17.52 1.64
CA VAL A 492 19.26 18.18 0.34
C VAL A 492 19.05 17.11 -0.72
N THR A 493 18.05 17.32 -1.58
CA THR A 493 17.77 16.47 -2.73
C THR A 493 17.73 17.34 -3.98
N ILE A 494 18.48 16.94 -4.99
CA ILE A 494 18.49 17.55 -6.32
C ILE A 494 18.00 16.49 -7.30
N GLN A 495 16.97 16.83 -8.10
CA GLN A 495 16.44 15.94 -9.13
C GLN A 495 16.43 16.66 -10.47
N ARG A 496 16.79 15.95 -11.52
CA ARG A 496 16.62 16.36 -12.92
C ARG A 496 15.79 15.30 -13.63
N ILE A 497 14.74 15.74 -14.32
CA ILE A 497 13.78 14.85 -14.99
C ILE A 497 13.69 15.28 -16.44
N GLY A 498 13.91 14.37 -17.38
CA GLY A 498 13.73 14.58 -18.81
C GLY A 498 12.59 13.75 -19.35
N ASN A 499 11.96 14.24 -20.42
CA ASN A 499 10.84 13.59 -21.08
C ASN A 499 9.67 13.26 -20.12
N TRP A 500 9.35 14.15 -19.20
CA TRP A 500 8.30 13.93 -18.22
C TRP A 500 6.94 13.70 -18.89
N VAL A 501 6.28 12.60 -18.54
CA VAL A 501 4.94 12.28 -19.01
C VAL A 501 3.92 12.70 -17.96
N TYR A 502 2.95 13.49 -18.38
CA TYR A 502 1.90 14.04 -17.52
C TYR A 502 0.54 14.01 -18.23
N PHE A 503 -0.52 14.26 -17.48
CA PHE A 503 -1.87 14.43 -18.02
C PHE A 503 -2.23 15.92 -17.97
N ASP A 504 -2.65 16.47 -19.10
CA ASP A 504 -3.02 17.88 -19.22
C ASP A 504 -4.35 18.21 -18.52
N SER A 505 -4.82 19.44 -18.59
CA SER A 505 -6.05 19.89 -17.92
C SER A 505 -7.32 19.18 -18.41
N LEU A 506 -7.28 18.48 -19.53
CA LEU A 506 -8.36 17.64 -20.04
C LEU A 506 -8.10 16.14 -19.79
N ALA A 507 -7.16 15.80 -18.92
CA ALA A 507 -6.72 14.45 -18.63
C ALA A 507 -6.21 13.65 -19.84
N ASN A 508 -5.71 14.30 -20.89
CA ASN A 508 -5.02 13.66 -22.01
C ASN A 508 -3.53 13.57 -21.72
N VAL A 509 -2.93 12.46 -22.15
CA VAL A 509 -1.49 12.25 -21.97
C VAL A 509 -0.65 13.18 -22.85
N ARG A 510 0.37 13.78 -22.24
CA ARG A 510 1.38 14.64 -22.87
C ARG A 510 2.77 14.24 -22.40
N GLN A 511 3.76 14.61 -23.17
CA GLN A 511 5.17 14.47 -22.79
C GLN A 511 5.88 15.81 -22.97
N GLU A 512 6.60 16.24 -21.92
CA GLU A 512 7.40 17.46 -21.91
C GLU A 512 8.86 17.11 -22.22
N SER A 513 9.38 17.64 -23.31
CA SER A 513 10.77 17.41 -23.76
C SER A 513 11.80 18.27 -23.02
N LYS A 514 11.36 19.43 -22.51
CA LYS A 514 12.24 20.29 -21.72
C LYS A 514 12.48 19.67 -20.34
N GLY A 515 13.72 19.77 -19.87
CA GLY A 515 14.08 19.25 -18.55
C GLY A 515 13.39 19.98 -17.40
N LEU A 516 12.98 19.22 -16.42
CA LEU A 516 12.46 19.70 -15.14
C LEU A 516 13.51 19.52 -14.07
N GLY A 517 13.60 20.46 -13.13
CA GLY A 517 14.46 20.38 -11.95
C GLY A 517 13.65 20.49 -10.67
N VAL A 518 14.03 19.70 -9.67
CA VAL A 518 13.51 19.80 -8.30
C VAL A 518 14.69 19.98 -7.36
N PHE A 519 14.65 21.05 -6.58
CA PHE A 519 15.55 21.26 -5.45
C PHE A 519 14.73 21.18 -4.17
N ARG A 520 15.08 20.27 -3.28
CA ARG A 520 14.39 20.07 -2.01
C ARG A 520 15.40 20.14 -0.86
N THR A 521 15.09 20.94 0.13
CA THR A 521 15.74 20.87 1.44
C THR A 521 14.81 20.19 2.43
N GLY A 522 15.37 19.31 3.23
CA GLY A 522 14.66 18.59 4.26
C GLY A 522 15.31 18.78 5.63
N LEU A 523 14.50 18.79 6.68
CA LEU A 523 14.94 18.78 8.05
C LEU A 523 14.11 17.78 8.83
N ALA A 524 14.76 16.76 9.41
CA ALA A 524 14.15 15.91 10.42
C ALA A 524 14.79 16.24 11.78
N TRP A 525 13.97 16.67 12.73
CA TRP A 525 14.36 17.01 14.09
C TRP A 525 13.44 16.31 15.08
N GLY A 526 14.02 15.59 16.01
CA GLY A 526 13.24 14.85 16.98
C GLY A 526 14.05 14.42 18.19
N GLY A 527 13.32 13.94 19.19
CA GLY A 527 13.96 13.43 20.38
C GLY A 527 13.02 13.16 21.53
N GLU A 528 13.63 12.73 22.64
CA GLU A 528 12.97 12.54 23.92
C GLU A 528 13.77 13.19 25.05
N ARG A 529 13.08 13.94 25.93
CA ARG A 529 13.67 14.51 27.14
C ARG A 529 12.72 14.31 28.32
N GLY A 530 13.09 13.43 29.21
CA GLY A 530 12.23 13.05 30.33
C GLY A 530 10.96 12.36 29.83
N ARG A 531 9.82 13.01 29.98
CA ARG A 531 8.51 12.49 29.55
C ARG A 531 8.06 13.06 28.19
N VAL A 532 8.77 14.06 27.69
CA VAL A 532 8.40 14.74 26.45
C VAL A 532 9.11 14.08 25.27
N GLU A 533 8.35 13.78 24.24
CA GLU A 533 8.79 13.25 22.96
C GLU A 533 8.33 14.20 21.85
N TRP A 534 9.21 14.49 20.88
CA TRP A 534 8.85 15.27 19.70
C TRP A 534 9.47 14.71 18.44
N ASN A 535 8.79 14.90 17.32
CA ASN A 535 9.25 14.53 16.00
C ASN A 535 8.74 15.57 15.00
N THR A 536 9.63 16.16 14.21
CA THR A 536 9.28 17.20 13.25
C THR A 536 10.02 16.94 11.95
N ASN A 537 9.30 17.04 10.82
CA ASN A 537 9.88 17.00 9.49
C ASN A 537 9.38 18.21 8.71
N VAL A 538 10.31 18.92 8.08
CA VAL A 538 10.03 20.10 7.25
C VAL A 538 10.70 19.92 5.91
N PHE A 539 10.00 20.24 4.84
CA PHE A 539 10.50 20.16 3.47
C PHE A 539 10.18 21.45 2.73
N ALA A 540 11.20 22.07 2.15
CA ALA A 540 11.02 23.18 1.23
C ALA A 540 11.44 22.75 -0.18
N ASN A 541 10.58 23.05 -1.19
CA ASN A 541 10.74 22.61 -2.56
C ASN A 541 10.79 23.83 -3.49
N THR A 542 11.68 23.77 -4.47
CA THR A 542 11.74 24.70 -5.59
C THR A 542 11.72 23.90 -6.90
N LEU A 543 10.81 24.26 -7.78
CA LEU A 543 10.69 23.69 -9.12
C LEU A 543 11.30 24.60 -10.14
N THR A 544 11.97 24.04 -11.15
CA THR A 544 12.50 24.76 -12.30
C THR A 544 12.10 24.06 -13.60
N GLY A 545 11.91 24.83 -14.67
CA GLY A 545 11.45 24.34 -15.97
C GLY A 545 9.96 24.59 -16.22
N PRO A 546 9.34 23.89 -17.16
CA PRO A 546 7.92 24.04 -17.50
C PRO A 546 6.99 23.71 -16.32
N ASP A 547 5.87 24.44 -16.25
CA ASP A 547 4.87 24.30 -15.15
C ASP A 547 3.93 23.10 -15.38
N VAL A 548 4.50 21.90 -15.46
CA VAL A 548 3.79 20.64 -15.70
C VAL A 548 3.91 19.63 -14.53
N MET A 549 4.43 20.10 -13.40
CA MET A 549 4.58 19.33 -12.19
C MET A 549 4.06 20.12 -10.99
N ARG A 550 3.34 19.48 -10.10
CA ARG A 550 2.66 20.12 -8.98
C ARG A 550 3.15 19.58 -7.64
N MET A 551 3.68 20.47 -6.81
CA MET A 551 3.97 20.17 -5.41
C MET A 551 3.94 21.45 -4.56
N PRO A 552 3.65 21.35 -3.25
CA PRO A 552 3.72 22.51 -2.37
C PRO A 552 5.17 22.97 -2.18
N ASN A 553 5.39 24.28 -2.09
CA ASN A 553 6.72 24.85 -1.81
C ASN A 553 7.19 24.52 -0.39
N LEU A 554 6.26 24.38 0.56
CA LEU A 554 6.56 24.02 1.94
C LEU A 554 5.58 22.95 2.42
N ALA A 555 6.13 21.88 2.99
CA ALA A 555 5.39 20.82 3.66
C ALA A 555 6.04 20.55 5.02
N ALA A 556 5.24 20.46 6.08
CA ALA A 556 5.75 20.17 7.41
C ALA A 556 4.81 19.24 8.18
N ASN A 557 5.38 18.38 9.00
CA ASN A 557 4.63 17.62 10.00
C ASN A 557 5.40 17.64 11.31
N ALA A 558 4.67 17.69 12.41
CA ALA A 558 5.22 17.67 13.75
C ALA A 558 4.34 16.83 14.67
N ASN A 559 4.96 16.10 15.57
CA ASN A 559 4.32 15.41 16.68
C ASN A 559 4.97 15.86 17.98
N LEU A 560 4.16 16.20 18.96
CA LEU A 560 4.60 16.50 20.32
C LEU A 560 3.78 15.64 21.28
N ALA A 561 4.44 14.90 22.16
CA ALA A 561 3.78 13.99 23.09
C ALA A 561 4.40 14.02 24.48
N VAL A 562 3.57 13.72 25.47
CA VAL A 562 3.97 13.50 26.86
C VAL A 562 3.66 12.05 27.23
N ASN A 563 4.69 11.33 27.65
CA ASN A 563 4.62 9.92 28.04
C ASN A 563 4.55 9.82 29.58
N VAL A 564 3.53 9.13 30.09
CA VAL A 564 3.34 8.89 31.51
C VAL A 564 3.16 7.39 31.75
N GLN A 565 3.79 6.87 32.77
CA GLN A 565 3.63 5.48 33.20
C GLN A 565 3.00 5.44 34.60
N TYR A 566 1.89 4.73 34.75
CA TYR A 566 1.21 4.54 36.01
C TYR A 566 1.35 3.09 36.48
N LYS A 567 1.87 2.89 37.69
CA LYS A 567 2.05 1.58 38.35
C LYS A 567 2.70 0.48 37.48
N LYS A 568 3.57 0.84 36.54
CA LYS A 568 4.22 -0.08 35.58
C LYS A 568 3.26 -0.90 34.67
N LEU A 569 1.96 -0.69 34.78
CA LEU A 569 0.93 -1.44 34.05
C LEU A 569 0.30 -0.62 32.94
N LEU A 570 0.03 0.65 33.17
CA LEU A 570 -0.60 1.56 32.24
C LEU A 570 0.41 2.57 31.70
N TYR A 571 0.62 2.55 30.40
CA TYR A 571 1.37 3.55 29.67
C TYR A 571 0.39 4.49 28.98
N VAL A 572 0.55 5.79 29.17
CA VAL A 572 -0.31 6.85 28.62
C VAL A 572 0.56 7.79 27.81
N GLN A 573 0.16 8.07 26.61
CA GLN A 573 0.75 9.10 25.76
C GLN A 573 -0.34 10.09 25.37
N ILE A 574 -0.17 11.36 25.75
CA ILE A 574 -1.03 12.47 25.34
C ILE A 574 -0.23 13.34 24.40
N GLY A 575 -0.77 13.63 23.24
CA GLY A 575 0.00 14.39 22.24
C GLY A 575 -0.85 15.14 21.24
N LEU A 576 -0.13 15.80 20.36
CA LEU A 576 -0.64 16.64 19.29
C LEU A 576 0.13 16.34 18.00
N ASP A 577 -0.57 15.96 16.93
CA ASP A 577 -0.05 15.97 15.57
C ASP A 577 -0.40 17.28 14.89
N ALA A 578 0.52 17.85 14.14
CA ALA A 578 0.30 19.03 13.32
C ALA A 578 0.88 18.84 11.92
N HIS A 579 0.12 19.26 10.91
CA HIS A 579 0.52 19.16 9.50
C HIS A 579 0.26 20.48 8.80
N TYR A 580 1.20 20.85 7.93
CA TYR A 580 1.13 22.07 7.14
C TYR A 580 1.50 21.81 5.70
N LEU A 581 0.70 22.31 4.77
CA LEU A 581 1.03 22.42 3.35
C LEU A 581 0.83 23.88 2.92
N SER A 582 1.80 24.44 2.19
CA SER A 582 1.66 25.76 1.59
C SER A 582 0.66 25.72 0.41
N ALA A 583 0.09 26.86 0.07
CA ALA A 583 -0.81 26.99 -1.07
C ALA A 583 -0.09 26.65 -2.38
N TYR A 584 -0.74 25.81 -3.21
CA TYR A 584 -0.21 25.39 -4.53
C TYR A 584 -1.35 25.00 -5.47
N TYR A 585 -1.07 24.87 -6.77
CA TYR A 585 -2.00 24.28 -7.71
C TYR A 585 -1.96 22.75 -7.55
N GLY A 586 -2.89 22.19 -6.78
CA GLY A 586 -3.02 20.74 -6.66
C GLY A 586 -3.62 20.14 -7.92
N ASP A 587 -3.24 18.90 -8.26
CA ASP A 587 -3.84 18.21 -9.40
C ASP A 587 -5.31 17.89 -9.15
N ALA A 588 -6.07 17.74 -10.24
CA ALA A 588 -7.38 17.13 -10.25
C ALA A 588 -7.25 15.61 -10.47
N TYR A 589 -8.34 14.89 -10.26
CA TYR A 589 -8.41 13.45 -10.50
C TYR A 589 -9.51 13.12 -11.49
N MET A 590 -9.21 12.27 -12.49
CA MET A 590 -10.15 11.78 -13.48
C MET A 590 -10.39 10.28 -13.31
N PRO A 591 -11.54 9.85 -12.76
CA PRO A 591 -11.84 8.43 -12.56
C PRO A 591 -11.82 7.61 -13.86
N GLY A 592 -12.30 8.18 -14.98
CA GLY A 592 -12.34 7.51 -16.27
C GLY A 592 -10.98 7.09 -16.82
N THR A 593 -9.90 7.78 -16.44
CA THR A 593 -8.51 7.42 -16.76
C THR A 593 -7.77 6.85 -15.55
N GLN A 594 -8.32 7.00 -14.35
CA GLN A 594 -7.67 6.70 -13.07
C GLN A 594 -6.31 7.38 -12.91
N GLN A 595 -6.22 8.63 -13.37
CA GLN A 595 -5.00 9.43 -13.32
C GLN A 595 -5.25 10.80 -12.70
N PHE A 596 -4.26 11.28 -11.98
CA PHE A 596 -4.19 12.68 -11.59
C PHE A 596 -3.74 13.50 -12.79
N HIS A 597 -4.33 14.68 -12.99
CA HIS A 597 -4.06 15.54 -14.13
C HIS A 597 -3.92 17.00 -13.70
N LEU A 598 -3.27 17.80 -14.52
CA LEU A 598 -3.08 19.23 -14.26
C LEU A 598 -4.41 19.97 -14.21
N GLN A 599 -4.47 20.97 -13.36
CA GLN A 599 -5.47 22.03 -13.38
C GLN A 599 -4.79 23.38 -13.05
N ASN A 600 -5.27 24.45 -13.66
CA ASN A 600 -4.78 25.81 -13.47
C ASN A 600 -5.90 26.77 -13.03
N GLN A 601 -7.07 26.25 -12.71
CA GLN A 601 -8.25 27.05 -12.38
C GLN A 601 -8.17 27.60 -10.97
N VAL A 602 -7.76 26.73 -9.99
CA VAL A 602 -7.79 27.07 -8.59
C VAL A 602 -6.50 26.67 -7.89
N LYS A 603 -5.90 27.66 -7.22
CA LYS A 603 -4.82 27.42 -6.29
C LYS A 603 -5.41 26.96 -4.96
N LEU A 604 -5.11 25.74 -4.54
CA LEU A 604 -5.54 25.23 -3.25
C LEU A 604 -4.94 26.11 -2.13
N PRO A 605 -5.72 26.53 -1.13
CA PRO A 605 -5.23 27.35 -0.04
C PRO A 605 -4.21 26.59 0.82
N ALA A 606 -3.43 27.33 1.60
CA ALA A 606 -2.58 26.71 2.60
C ALA A 606 -3.43 25.96 3.63
N PHE A 607 -2.92 24.83 4.06
CA PHE A 607 -3.64 23.88 4.89
C PHE A 607 -2.91 23.61 6.20
N VAL A 608 -3.63 23.72 7.32
CA VAL A 608 -3.16 23.35 8.65
C VAL A 608 -4.13 22.34 9.25
N GLN A 609 -3.65 21.17 9.56
CA GLN A 609 -4.40 20.15 10.33
C GLN A 609 -3.75 19.97 11.69
N VAL A 610 -4.56 19.88 12.72
CA VAL A 610 -4.11 19.64 14.10
C VAL A 610 -4.97 18.55 14.71
N ASP A 611 -4.33 17.49 15.18
CA ASP A 611 -4.96 16.29 15.71
C ASP A 611 -4.50 16.01 17.14
N PRO A 612 -5.19 16.49 18.19
CA PRO A 612 -4.95 16.04 19.56
C PRO A 612 -5.33 14.56 19.71
N TYR A 613 -4.50 13.84 20.48
CA TYR A 613 -4.70 12.40 20.69
C TYR A 613 -4.30 11.94 22.09
N LEU A 614 -4.91 10.83 22.49
CA LEU A 614 -4.58 10.04 23.68
C LEU A 614 -4.33 8.60 23.24
N SER A 615 -3.16 8.06 23.55
CA SER A 615 -2.84 6.65 23.35
C SER A 615 -2.56 5.95 24.66
N LEU A 616 -3.08 4.74 24.83
CA LEU A 616 -2.98 3.93 26.03
C LEU A 616 -2.41 2.56 25.70
N ARG A 617 -1.58 2.00 26.60
CA ARG A 617 -1.15 0.61 26.52
C ARG A 617 -1.31 -0.05 27.90
N ILE A 618 -2.04 -1.14 27.91
CA ILE A 618 -2.23 -2.02 29.08
C ILE A 618 -1.80 -3.40 28.63
N ASN A 619 -0.68 -3.90 29.17
CA ASN A 619 -0.10 -5.18 28.78
C ASN A 619 0.07 -5.29 27.24
N ARG A 620 -0.77 -6.12 26.62
CA ARG A 620 -0.75 -6.46 25.18
C ARG A 620 -1.79 -5.68 24.35
N VAL A 621 -2.62 -4.87 25.02
CA VAL A 621 -3.66 -4.06 24.38
C VAL A 621 -3.17 -2.63 24.25
N ARG A 622 -3.30 -2.06 23.08
CA ARG A 622 -3.11 -0.63 22.80
C ARG A 622 -4.43 -0.02 22.33
N LEU A 623 -4.73 1.15 22.82
CA LEU A 623 -5.92 1.93 22.47
C LEU A 623 -5.47 3.33 22.07
N PHE A 624 -6.17 3.97 21.17
CA PHE A 624 -6.06 5.40 20.97
C PHE A 624 -7.43 6.05 20.79
N PHE A 625 -7.46 7.32 21.13
CA PHE A 625 -8.55 8.25 20.88
C PHE A 625 -7.96 9.50 20.25
N LYS A 626 -8.54 9.98 19.17
CA LYS A 626 -8.05 11.13 18.43
C LYS A 626 -9.21 12.02 17.99
N TYR A 627 -9.00 13.34 18.07
CA TYR A 627 -9.90 14.31 17.47
C TYR A 627 -9.22 14.90 16.24
N ALA A 628 -9.49 14.32 15.09
CA ALA A 628 -8.87 14.69 13.83
C ALA A 628 -9.35 16.06 13.34
N ASN A 629 -8.44 16.85 12.76
CA ASN A 629 -8.68 18.16 12.16
C ASN A 629 -9.36 19.15 13.12
N ALA A 630 -8.92 19.19 14.38
CA ALA A 630 -9.47 20.07 15.42
C ALA A 630 -9.36 21.58 15.07
N ALA A 631 -8.43 21.95 14.21
CA ALA A 631 -8.20 23.33 13.75
C ALA A 631 -9.20 23.79 12.68
N GLN A 632 -10.06 22.91 12.15
CA GLN A 632 -11.07 23.26 11.16
C GLN A 632 -12.07 24.27 11.73
N GLY A 633 -12.30 25.38 11.02
CA GLY A 633 -13.15 26.48 11.45
C GLY A 633 -12.51 27.42 12.48
N LEU A 634 -11.30 27.12 12.98
CA LEU A 634 -10.52 28.00 13.86
C LEU A 634 -9.41 28.74 13.11
N ILE A 635 -8.70 28.02 12.22
CA ILE A 635 -7.57 28.56 11.46
C ILE A 635 -7.94 28.67 9.97
N THR A 636 -8.60 27.64 9.42
CA THR A 636 -9.08 27.60 8.03
C THR A 636 -10.40 26.88 7.97
N ASP A 637 -11.34 27.43 7.21
CA ASP A 637 -12.70 26.84 7.08
C ASP A 637 -12.75 25.71 6.04
N ASN A 638 -12.00 25.84 4.96
CA ASN A 638 -12.10 24.96 3.80
C ASN A 638 -10.74 24.38 3.45
N HIS A 639 -10.59 23.08 3.67
CA HIS A 639 -9.43 22.31 3.28
C HIS A 639 -9.75 21.50 2.02
N TYR A 640 -8.87 21.57 1.02
CA TYR A 640 -8.93 20.76 -0.18
C TYR A 640 -7.64 19.99 -0.35
N VAL A 641 -7.75 18.69 -0.56
CA VAL A 641 -6.59 17.79 -0.77
C VAL A 641 -6.27 17.63 -2.26
N ALA A 642 -7.28 17.79 -3.12
CA ALA A 642 -7.18 17.85 -4.56
C ALA A 642 -8.24 18.83 -5.09
N TYR A 643 -8.15 19.22 -6.36
CA TYR A 643 -9.17 20.08 -6.95
C TYR A 643 -10.55 19.44 -6.85
N LEU A 644 -11.53 20.16 -6.32
CA LEU A 644 -12.91 19.74 -6.03
C LEU A 644 -13.05 18.65 -4.94
N TYR A 645 -12.00 18.22 -4.30
CA TYR A 645 -12.05 17.21 -3.24
C TYR A 645 -11.67 17.84 -1.89
N PRO A 646 -12.65 18.08 -1.01
CA PRO A 646 -12.38 18.58 0.33
C PRO A 646 -11.67 17.53 1.18
N ALA A 647 -10.82 17.99 2.08
CA ALA A 647 -10.23 17.17 3.12
C ALA A 647 -11.29 16.62 4.09
N MET A 648 -10.91 15.62 4.86
CA MET A 648 -11.77 15.07 5.91
C MET A 648 -12.12 16.15 6.95
N ARG A 649 -13.41 16.17 7.35
CA ARG A 649 -13.91 17.06 8.39
C ARG A 649 -13.32 16.71 9.75
N ARG A 650 -13.38 17.69 10.68
CA ARG A 650 -13.07 17.42 12.08
C ARG A 650 -13.96 16.29 12.61
N SER A 651 -13.34 15.39 13.35
CA SER A 651 -14.00 14.15 13.72
C SER A 651 -13.31 13.43 14.83
N PHE A 652 -14.05 12.60 15.53
CA PHE A 652 -13.52 11.68 16.51
C PHE A 652 -13.14 10.36 15.86
N ALA A 653 -11.96 9.83 16.22
CA ALA A 653 -11.50 8.52 15.79
C ALA A 653 -10.94 7.75 16.98
N TYR A 654 -11.07 6.44 16.97
CA TYR A 654 -10.49 5.56 17.97
C TYR A 654 -9.99 4.26 17.32
N GLY A 655 -9.10 3.59 18.02
CA GLY A 655 -8.64 2.28 17.58
C GLY A 655 -8.15 1.43 18.73
N VAL A 656 -8.18 0.13 18.48
CA VAL A 656 -7.69 -0.91 19.39
C VAL A 656 -6.76 -1.85 18.63
N LYS A 657 -5.66 -2.21 19.27
CA LYS A 657 -4.77 -3.26 18.78
C LYS A 657 -4.46 -4.23 19.89
N TRP A 658 -4.71 -5.49 19.65
CA TRP A 658 -4.55 -6.56 20.63
C TRP A 658 -3.60 -7.65 20.11
N LEU A 659 -2.53 -7.86 20.86
CA LEU A 659 -1.53 -8.91 20.60
C LEU A 659 -1.84 -10.13 21.47
N LEU A 660 -2.11 -11.27 20.83
CA LEU A 660 -2.44 -12.52 21.46
C LEU A 660 -1.29 -13.53 21.26
N PHE A 661 -0.92 -14.21 22.32
CA PHE A 661 0.07 -15.29 22.35
C PHE A 661 -0.48 -16.40 23.23
N ASP A 662 -0.49 -17.62 22.73
CA ASP A 662 -0.92 -18.81 23.47
C ASP A 662 0.22 -19.40 24.30
#